data_9f9d68ac6762b2ceb837efa630188cc6
#
_entry.id   9f9d68ac6762b2ceb837efa630188cc6
#
_cell.length_a   1.000
_cell.length_b   1.000
_cell.length_c   1.000
_cell.angle_alpha   90.00
_cell.angle_beta   90.00
_cell.angle_gamma   90.00
#
_symmetry.space_group_name_H-M   'P 1'
#
loop_
_entity.id
_entity.type
_entity.pdbx_description
1 polymer ?
#
loop_
_entity_poly.entity_id
_entity_poly.type
_entity_poly.pdbx_seq_one_letter_code
_entity_poly.pdbx_strand_id
1 'polypeptide(L)'
;MAVEQLLADVKANGVGKRYLIQHSAGSGKSNSIAWLAHQLTGLEDDRGNLLVDSVIVVTDRVILDKQIRDNIKQFAQVGNIVAWAEHSGDLRKAIEDGRRIIITTIEKFPYVLPEIGEDHKDRHFAIIIDEAHSSQNGKTAGKMNMTLSAIMSDPDMDNEDKINAMCEGKKLLTNASYFAFTATPKNKTLETFGIAYMDAGEVKHRPFHVYTMKQAIQEGFILDVLKYYTPIDSFYRLKKTVEDDPLFDKKKAQKKLRAFVESQAFTIAEKADMMVSHFHEQVIAKGKIGGQARAMIITSSIERCIEYYHAVNQCLATRHSPYKAIIAFSGEKQLDKDQPPVTSAGLNGFADAAIPKTFKKDPYRFLIVADMFQTGYDEPLLHTMYVDKMLYDIKAVQTLSRLNRSCPKKYDTFVLDFFNDPNDIIDSFSRYYKTTLLSGETDPNKLYDLIADMENYQVFGNEHVEMLVNRYLDGADRDQLDPILDACAAVYKQLDTDGQIKFKSAAKGFVRTYGFLSAILPYGNPEWEKLSIFLNMLIPKLPSPQEDDLSQGILDAIDLDSYRVEKRETISLILPDEDAEVPPVPTSLAKGKQEPEMDVLSAILSDFNDMFGNIDWNDADNVRRQILEIPGMVSRDEQYQNAMRNSDKQEARTESDRVLQKVIFSIMADNMELFKQYTDNKDFKKWLSDLVFNVTYNKAGQPYMGRSSQ
;
A
#
# COMPACT_ATOMS: atom_id res chain seq x y z
N MET A 1 -2.70 -30.17 5.17
CA MET A 1 -3.22 -29.96 3.79
C MET A 1 -2.23 -29.19 2.90
N ALA A 2 -1.89 -27.89 3.11
CA ALA A 2 -0.95 -27.18 2.21
C ALA A 2 0.43 -27.84 2.13
N VAL A 3 1.05 -28.12 3.27
CA VAL A 3 2.37 -28.74 3.35
C VAL A 3 2.36 -30.13 2.71
N GLU A 4 1.36 -30.94 2.97
CA GLU A 4 1.22 -32.29 2.38
C GLU A 4 1.11 -32.24 0.85
N GLN A 5 0.33 -31.31 0.29
CA GLN A 5 0.20 -31.13 -1.15
C GLN A 5 1.52 -30.70 -1.79
N LEU A 6 2.24 -29.78 -1.15
CA LEU A 6 3.55 -29.31 -1.62
C LEU A 6 4.57 -30.47 -1.62
N LEU A 7 4.64 -31.24 -0.53
CA LEU A 7 5.55 -32.39 -0.43
C LEU A 7 5.23 -33.47 -1.46
N ALA A 8 3.94 -33.76 -1.66
CA ALA A 8 3.50 -34.73 -2.65
C ALA A 8 3.87 -34.29 -4.08
N ASP A 9 3.73 -33.00 -4.40
CA ASP A 9 4.10 -32.49 -5.72
C ASP A 9 5.62 -32.46 -5.92
N VAL A 10 6.40 -32.09 -4.90
CA VAL A 10 7.90 -32.18 -4.95
C VAL A 10 8.36 -33.61 -5.11
N LYS A 11 7.73 -34.55 -4.40
CA LYS A 11 8.09 -35.98 -4.53
C LYS A 11 7.79 -36.52 -5.93
N ALA A 12 6.67 -36.07 -6.53
CA ALA A 12 6.26 -36.55 -7.87
C ALA A 12 7.08 -35.90 -9.00
N ASN A 13 7.50 -34.62 -8.86
CA ASN A 13 8.08 -33.86 -9.95
C ASN A 13 9.56 -33.49 -9.75
N GLY A 14 10.13 -33.77 -8.59
CA GLY A 14 11.50 -33.37 -8.24
C GLY A 14 11.63 -31.88 -7.93
N VAL A 15 12.91 -31.44 -7.85
CA VAL A 15 13.27 -30.02 -7.59
C VAL A 15 13.28 -29.23 -8.89
N GLY A 16 13.08 -27.90 -8.81
CA GLY A 16 13.10 -26.95 -9.94
C GLY A 16 11.77 -26.22 -10.16
N LYS A 17 10.70 -26.62 -9.49
CA LYS A 17 9.38 -25.96 -9.59
C LYS A 17 9.23 -24.74 -8.68
N ARG A 18 8.26 -23.91 -9.02
CA ARG A 18 7.87 -22.70 -8.30
C ARG A 18 6.46 -22.87 -7.78
N TYR A 19 6.24 -22.51 -6.52
CA TYR A 19 4.97 -22.66 -5.84
C TYR A 19 4.58 -21.32 -5.19
N LEU A 20 3.39 -20.81 -5.50
CA LEU A 20 2.79 -19.67 -4.82
C LEU A 20 1.76 -20.17 -3.82
N ILE A 21 1.93 -19.78 -2.56
CA ILE A 21 1.02 -20.12 -1.47
C ILE A 21 0.38 -18.83 -0.97
N GLN A 22 -0.90 -18.61 -1.31
CA GLN A 22 -1.68 -17.48 -0.85
C GLN A 22 -2.37 -17.83 0.46
N HIS A 23 -1.81 -17.38 1.58
CA HIS A 23 -2.40 -17.54 2.90
C HIS A 23 -2.66 -16.16 3.51
N SER A 24 -3.88 -15.92 4.01
CA SER A 24 -4.28 -14.63 4.58
C SER A 24 -3.37 -14.19 5.73
N ALA A 25 -3.29 -12.89 5.97
CA ALA A 25 -2.53 -12.36 7.10
C ALA A 25 -3.11 -12.88 8.42
N GLY A 26 -2.26 -13.40 9.30
CA GLY A 26 -2.71 -13.93 10.59
C GLY A 26 -3.14 -15.39 10.60
N SER A 27 -3.23 -16.05 9.46
CA SER A 27 -3.72 -17.43 9.33
C SER A 27 -2.68 -18.51 9.64
N GLY A 28 -1.53 -18.17 10.24
CA GLY A 28 -0.51 -19.15 10.63
C GLY A 28 0.55 -19.45 9.57
N LYS A 29 0.79 -18.56 8.59
CA LYS A 29 1.86 -18.72 7.57
C LYS A 29 3.19 -19.17 8.16
N SER A 30 3.66 -18.54 9.23
CA SER A 30 4.95 -18.84 9.86
C SER A 30 5.04 -20.29 10.35
N ASN A 31 3.93 -20.87 10.82
CA ASN A 31 3.88 -22.29 11.20
C ASN A 31 3.97 -23.19 9.97
N SER A 32 3.24 -22.87 8.89
CA SER A 32 3.31 -23.62 7.62
C SER A 32 4.71 -23.59 7.03
N ILE A 33 5.41 -22.46 7.09
CA ILE A 33 6.81 -22.29 6.67
C ILE A 33 7.72 -23.19 7.50
N ALA A 34 7.57 -23.17 8.85
CA ALA A 34 8.39 -24.00 9.73
C ALA A 34 8.17 -25.49 9.49
N TRP A 35 6.92 -25.94 9.36
CA TRP A 35 6.60 -27.33 9.05
C TRP A 35 7.13 -27.76 7.70
N LEU A 36 6.96 -26.94 6.67
CA LEU A 36 7.47 -27.23 5.32
C LEU A 36 8.99 -27.35 5.34
N ALA A 37 9.70 -26.42 6.00
CA ALA A 37 11.14 -26.42 6.09
C ALA A 37 11.66 -27.73 6.72
N HIS A 38 11.06 -28.17 7.82
CA HIS A 38 11.45 -29.44 8.46
C HIS A 38 11.15 -30.67 7.60
N GLN A 39 9.96 -30.71 6.99
CA GLN A 39 9.55 -31.87 6.21
C GLN A 39 10.35 -32.03 4.92
N LEU A 40 10.74 -30.94 4.27
CA LEU A 40 11.58 -30.96 3.09
C LEU A 40 12.99 -31.52 3.38
N THR A 41 13.54 -31.31 4.58
CA THR A 41 14.85 -31.85 4.93
C THR A 41 14.88 -33.38 5.03
N GLY A 42 13.75 -34.02 5.22
CA GLY A 42 13.62 -35.49 5.30
C GLY A 42 12.86 -36.08 4.11
N LEU A 43 12.61 -35.32 3.06
CA LEU A 43 11.83 -35.78 1.92
C LEU A 43 12.73 -36.67 1.02
N GLU A 44 12.34 -37.92 0.86
CA GLU A 44 13.05 -38.93 0.07
C GLU A 44 12.25 -39.33 -1.18
N ASP A 45 12.98 -39.68 -2.25
CA ASP A 45 12.42 -40.34 -3.42
C ASP A 45 12.04 -41.81 -3.11
N ASP A 46 11.49 -42.51 -4.08
CA ASP A 46 11.09 -43.91 -3.92
C ASP A 46 12.28 -44.88 -3.76
N ARG A 47 13.52 -44.41 -3.94
CA ARG A 47 14.77 -45.13 -3.75
C ARG A 47 15.46 -44.84 -2.41
N GLY A 48 14.90 -43.96 -1.60
CA GLY A 48 15.45 -43.53 -0.31
C GLY A 48 16.51 -42.43 -0.42
N ASN A 49 16.67 -41.78 -1.58
CA ASN A 49 17.57 -40.64 -1.72
C ASN A 49 16.87 -39.37 -1.32
N LEU A 50 17.58 -38.47 -0.62
CA LEU A 50 17.06 -37.16 -0.27
C LEU A 50 16.86 -36.32 -1.53
N LEU A 51 15.66 -35.72 -1.64
CA LEU A 51 15.31 -34.83 -2.76
C LEU A 51 15.83 -33.39 -2.56
N VAL A 52 16.10 -32.97 -1.32
CA VAL A 52 16.56 -31.63 -0.97
C VAL A 52 17.77 -31.72 -0.03
N ASP A 53 18.88 -31.13 -0.42
CA ASP A 53 20.10 -31.07 0.40
C ASP A 53 20.05 -30.01 1.47
N SER A 54 19.53 -28.83 1.11
CA SER A 54 19.39 -27.69 2.05
C SER A 54 18.12 -26.88 1.78
N VAL A 55 17.46 -26.44 2.85
CA VAL A 55 16.31 -25.57 2.83
C VAL A 55 16.76 -24.17 3.27
N ILE A 56 16.55 -23.18 2.43
CA ILE A 56 16.88 -21.77 2.72
C ILE A 56 15.57 -21.01 2.97
N VAL A 57 15.38 -20.50 4.18
CA VAL A 57 14.22 -19.69 4.56
C VAL A 57 14.61 -18.22 4.50
N VAL A 58 13.97 -17.50 3.58
CA VAL A 58 14.22 -16.07 3.31
C VAL A 58 13.08 -15.24 3.89
N THR A 59 13.41 -14.33 4.80
CA THR A 59 12.44 -13.46 5.50
C THR A 59 12.64 -11.98 5.12
N ASP A 60 11.55 -11.20 5.16
CA ASP A 60 11.60 -9.76 4.81
C ASP A 60 12.30 -8.91 5.87
N ARG A 61 12.18 -9.27 7.16
CA ARG A 61 12.67 -8.45 8.28
C ARG A 61 13.25 -9.27 9.43
N VAL A 62 14.22 -8.67 10.12
CA VAL A 62 14.88 -9.25 11.30
C VAL A 62 13.89 -9.65 12.43
N ILE A 63 12.76 -8.96 12.59
CA ILE A 63 11.75 -9.28 13.60
C ILE A 63 10.94 -10.53 13.22
N LEU A 64 10.51 -10.64 11.95
CA LEU A 64 9.84 -11.83 11.40
C LEU A 64 10.74 -13.05 11.43
N ASP A 65 11.99 -12.82 11.08
CA ASP A 65 13.07 -13.75 11.17
C ASP A 65 13.18 -14.38 12.57
N LYS A 66 13.11 -13.59 13.63
CA LYS A 66 13.12 -14.11 14.99
C LYS A 66 11.91 -15.00 15.29
N GLN A 67 10.70 -14.65 14.84
CA GLN A 67 9.50 -15.47 15.06
C GLN A 67 9.58 -16.79 14.31
N ILE A 68 9.95 -16.75 13.02
CA ILE A 68 10.13 -17.96 12.20
C ILE A 68 11.23 -18.83 12.79
N ARG A 69 12.35 -18.23 13.22
CA ARG A 69 13.44 -18.92 13.87
C ARG A 69 12.99 -19.61 15.16
N ASP A 70 12.26 -18.91 16.02
CA ASP A 70 11.80 -19.48 17.28
C ASP A 70 10.79 -20.62 17.03
N ASN A 71 9.94 -20.51 16.01
CA ASN A 71 9.06 -21.58 15.56
C ASN A 71 9.84 -22.78 15.01
N ILE A 72 10.81 -22.56 14.12
CA ILE A 72 11.65 -23.62 13.55
C ILE A 72 12.44 -24.32 14.68
N LYS A 73 12.98 -23.56 15.64
CA LYS A 73 13.70 -24.15 16.79
C LYS A 73 12.80 -24.96 17.71
N GLN A 74 11.55 -24.57 17.90
CA GLN A 74 10.59 -25.36 18.70
C GLN A 74 10.29 -26.72 18.09
N PHE A 75 10.31 -26.84 16.76
CA PHE A 75 10.13 -28.10 16.05
C PHE A 75 11.43 -28.92 15.90
N ALA A 76 12.60 -28.26 16.01
CA ALA A 76 13.90 -28.91 15.89
C ALA A 76 14.32 -29.52 17.24
N GLN A 77 14.14 -30.81 17.41
CA GLN A 77 14.70 -31.55 18.56
C GLN A 77 16.24 -31.63 18.55
N VAL A 78 16.91 -31.18 17.46
CA VAL A 78 18.38 -31.31 17.27
C VAL A 78 18.94 -29.94 16.83
N GLY A 79 19.65 -29.28 17.73
CA GLY A 79 20.20 -27.91 17.56
C GLY A 79 21.26 -27.73 16.46
N ASN A 80 21.75 -28.82 15.83
CA ASN A 80 22.80 -28.76 14.80
C ASN A 80 22.26 -28.65 13.36
N ILE A 81 20.94 -28.70 13.15
CA ILE A 81 20.34 -28.72 11.81
C ILE A 81 20.12 -27.30 11.27
N VAL A 82 19.89 -26.30 12.16
CA VAL A 82 19.53 -24.94 11.81
C VAL A 82 20.73 -24.01 11.93
N ALA A 83 21.09 -23.33 10.85
CA ALA A 83 22.05 -22.24 10.84
C ALA A 83 21.35 -20.89 10.67
N TRP A 84 21.91 -19.88 11.31
CA TRP A 84 21.50 -18.50 11.26
C TRP A 84 22.58 -17.66 10.60
N ALA A 85 22.25 -16.94 9.54
CA ALA A 85 23.18 -16.08 8.83
C ALA A 85 22.93 -14.61 9.16
N GLU A 86 23.74 -14.03 10.05
CA GLU A 86 23.70 -12.60 10.36
C GLU A 86 24.40 -11.77 9.28
N HIS A 87 25.39 -12.33 8.59
CA HIS A 87 26.14 -11.72 7.50
C HIS A 87 26.09 -12.61 6.26
N SER A 88 26.38 -12.05 5.08
CA SER A 88 26.48 -12.84 3.83
C SER A 88 27.54 -13.95 3.89
N GLY A 89 28.66 -13.69 4.58
CA GLY A 89 29.70 -14.70 4.84
C GLY A 89 29.23 -15.89 5.68
N ASP A 90 28.33 -15.67 6.65
CA ASP A 90 27.73 -16.74 7.45
C ASP A 90 26.81 -17.61 6.61
N LEU A 91 26.09 -16.99 5.65
CA LEU A 91 25.21 -17.68 4.72
C LEU A 91 26.00 -18.60 3.80
N ARG A 92 27.12 -18.08 3.22
CA ARG A 92 28.05 -18.84 2.40
C ARG A 92 28.58 -20.06 3.17
N LYS A 93 29.15 -19.83 4.35
CA LYS A 93 29.69 -20.89 5.19
C LYS A 93 28.65 -21.95 5.56
N ALA A 94 27.42 -21.55 5.85
CA ALA A 94 26.34 -22.48 6.17
C ALA A 94 25.96 -23.37 4.97
N ILE A 95 26.05 -22.85 3.74
CA ILE A 95 25.84 -23.62 2.51
C ILE A 95 27.02 -24.58 2.29
N GLU A 96 28.27 -24.12 2.40
CA GLU A 96 29.50 -24.94 2.29
C GLU A 96 29.51 -26.07 3.32
N ASP A 97 29.16 -25.75 4.60
CA ASP A 97 29.06 -26.73 5.68
C ASP A 97 27.90 -27.76 5.51
N GLY A 98 27.06 -27.61 4.49
CA GLY A 98 25.91 -28.47 4.22
C GLY A 98 24.80 -28.41 5.27
N ARG A 99 24.57 -27.25 5.89
CA ARG A 99 23.49 -27.10 6.87
C ARG A 99 22.14 -27.40 6.24
N ARG A 100 21.30 -28.15 6.94
CA ARG A 100 20.02 -28.63 6.42
C ARG A 100 18.96 -27.55 6.31
N ILE A 101 18.89 -26.63 7.30
CA ILE A 101 18.01 -25.45 7.29
C ILE A 101 18.86 -24.21 7.55
N ILE A 102 18.74 -23.23 6.67
CA ILE A 102 19.46 -21.97 6.75
C ILE A 102 18.42 -20.84 6.74
N ILE A 103 18.47 -19.93 7.72
CA ILE A 103 17.55 -18.81 7.83
C ILE A 103 18.33 -17.53 7.53
N THR A 104 17.81 -16.72 6.61
CA THR A 104 18.43 -15.46 6.19
C THR A 104 17.39 -14.39 5.87
N THR A 105 17.83 -13.16 5.71
CA THR A 105 16.96 -12.06 5.27
C THR A 105 17.08 -11.84 3.77
N ILE A 106 16.01 -11.28 3.17
CA ILE A 106 15.94 -10.96 1.73
C ILE A 106 17.06 -10.04 1.26
N GLU A 107 17.64 -9.25 2.18
CA GLU A 107 18.73 -8.35 1.85
C GLU A 107 20.05 -9.06 1.59
N LYS A 108 20.25 -10.23 2.18
CA LYS A 108 21.49 -11.01 2.13
C LYS A 108 21.43 -12.10 1.07
N PHE A 109 20.24 -12.61 0.80
CA PHE A 109 20.02 -13.74 -0.11
C PHE A 109 20.58 -13.53 -1.53
N PRO A 110 20.43 -12.37 -2.19
CA PRO A 110 20.95 -12.15 -3.54
C PRO A 110 22.47 -12.32 -3.68
N TYR A 111 23.23 -12.11 -2.60
CA TYR A 111 24.70 -12.24 -2.65
C TYR A 111 25.21 -13.68 -2.77
N VAL A 112 24.36 -14.66 -2.55
CA VAL A 112 24.72 -16.09 -2.51
C VAL A 112 24.11 -16.87 -3.67
N LEU A 113 23.16 -16.30 -4.40
CA LEU A 113 22.52 -16.94 -5.54
C LEU A 113 23.50 -17.47 -6.60
N PRO A 114 24.54 -16.71 -7.02
CA PRO A 114 25.50 -17.20 -8.00
C PRO A 114 26.29 -18.41 -7.49
N GLU A 115 26.69 -18.42 -6.22
CA GLU A 115 27.44 -19.52 -5.62
C GLU A 115 26.61 -20.80 -5.55
N ILE A 116 25.32 -20.70 -5.23
CA ILE A 116 24.40 -21.84 -5.28
C ILE A 116 24.30 -22.39 -6.71
N GLY A 117 24.29 -21.51 -7.72
CA GLY A 117 24.17 -21.88 -9.12
C GLY A 117 25.43 -22.50 -9.73
N GLU A 118 26.61 -22.02 -9.37
CA GLU A 118 27.89 -22.41 -9.99
C GLU A 118 28.66 -23.43 -9.18
N ASP A 119 28.91 -23.18 -7.88
CA ASP A 119 29.75 -24.02 -7.04
C ASP A 119 29.01 -25.24 -6.50
N HIS A 120 27.69 -25.25 -6.51
CA HIS A 120 26.84 -26.31 -5.95
C HIS A 120 25.81 -26.83 -6.95
N LYS A 121 26.14 -26.93 -8.24
CA LYS A 121 25.24 -27.41 -9.32
C LYS A 121 24.63 -28.79 -9.06
N ASP A 122 25.38 -29.66 -8.40
CA ASP A 122 24.97 -31.04 -8.10
C ASP A 122 24.11 -31.17 -6.84
N ARG A 123 23.87 -30.06 -6.13
CA ARG A 123 23.04 -30.03 -4.93
C ARG A 123 21.66 -29.45 -5.25
N HIS A 124 20.66 -29.93 -4.52
CA HIS A 124 19.27 -29.52 -4.65
C HIS A 124 18.83 -28.63 -3.47
N PHE A 125 18.25 -27.50 -3.78
CA PHE A 125 17.82 -26.53 -2.79
C PHE A 125 16.31 -26.37 -2.77
N ALA A 126 15.76 -26.07 -1.58
CA ALA A 126 14.41 -25.55 -1.41
C ALA A 126 14.48 -24.14 -0.81
N ILE A 127 13.95 -23.17 -1.51
CA ILE A 127 13.97 -21.76 -1.13
C ILE A 127 12.57 -21.35 -0.71
N ILE A 128 12.35 -21.10 0.58
CA ILE A 128 11.07 -20.69 1.14
C ILE A 128 11.13 -19.17 1.38
N ILE A 129 10.24 -18.42 0.74
CA ILE A 129 10.21 -16.96 0.79
C ILE A 129 8.96 -16.51 1.55
N ASP A 130 9.13 -15.85 2.70
CA ASP A 130 8.03 -15.21 3.42
C ASP A 130 7.81 -13.79 2.90
N GLU A 131 6.54 -13.38 2.83
CA GLU A 131 6.10 -12.10 2.27
C GLU A 131 6.66 -11.82 0.88
N ALA A 132 6.55 -12.79 -0.02
CA ALA A 132 7.14 -12.79 -1.37
C ALA A 132 6.77 -11.56 -2.23
N HIS A 133 5.73 -10.81 -1.88
CA HIS A 133 5.36 -9.56 -2.53
C HIS A 133 6.36 -8.41 -2.28
N SER A 134 7.19 -8.49 -1.24
CA SER A 134 8.22 -7.48 -0.91
C SER A 134 9.55 -7.76 -1.60
N SER A 135 9.85 -9.03 -1.90
CA SER A 135 11.13 -9.48 -2.45
C SER A 135 11.46 -8.95 -3.84
N GLN A 136 10.46 -8.48 -4.59
CA GLN A 136 10.60 -8.07 -5.99
C GLN A 136 10.60 -6.54 -6.22
N ASN A 137 10.71 -5.72 -5.17
CA ASN A 137 10.87 -4.29 -5.34
C ASN A 137 12.32 -3.98 -5.75
N GLY A 138 12.53 -3.32 -6.90
CA GLY A 138 13.79 -2.96 -7.58
C GLY A 138 14.99 -2.44 -6.75
N LYS A 139 14.90 -2.50 -5.42
CA LYS A 139 16.04 -2.31 -4.51
C LYS A 139 17.04 -3.49 -4.55
N THR A 140 16.61 -4.64 -5.08
CA THR A 140 17.48 -5.81 -5.30
C THR A 140 18.50 -5.54 -6.41
N ALA A 141 18.16 -4.75 -7.42
CA ALA A 141 19.07 -4.36 -8.49
C ALA A 141 20.27 -3.52 -8.00
N GLY A 142 20.09 -2.68 -6.97
CA GLY A 142 21.18 -1.92 -6.36
C GLY A 142 22.13 -2.75 -5.48
N LYS A 143 21.74 -3.95 -5.09
CA LYS A 143 22.52 -4.85 -4.19
C LYS A 143 23.21 -6.00 -4.92
N MET A 144 22.95 -6.19 -6.22
CA MET A 144 23.77 -7.06 -7.10
C MET A 144 25.23 -6.58 -7.24
N ASN A 145 25.56 -5.41 -6.69
CA ASN A 145 26.86 -4.78 -6.83
C ASN A 145 28.05 -5.60 -6.30
N MET A 146 27.87 -6.62 -5.46
CA MET A 146 29.00 -7.43 -4.98
C MET A 146 29.31 -8.63 -5.89
N THR A 147 28.29 -9.29 -6.44
CA THR A 147 28.48 -10.26 -7.53
C THR A 147 28.98 -9.55 -8.79
N LEU A 148 28.45 -8.35 -9.06
CA LEU A 148 28.95 -7.44 -10.07
C LEU A 148 30.40 -7.07 -9.84
N SER A 149 30.85 -6.85 -8.61
CA SER A 149 32.25 -6.51 -8.32
C SER A 149 33.20 -7.67 -8.63
N ALA A 150 32.80 -8.93 -8.46
CA ALA A 150 33.60 -10.08 -8.86
C ALA A 150 33.66 -10.22 -10.39
N ILE A 151 32.53 -10.11 -11.07
CA ILE A 151 32.43 -10.13 -12.54
C ILE A 151 33.19 -8.91 -13.15
N MET A 152 33.04 -7.71 -12.55
CA MET A 152 33.72 -6.50 -13.00
C MET A 152 35.23 -6.53 -12.75
N SER A 153 35.70 -7.31 -11.77
CA SER A 153 37.13 -7.42 -11.41
C SER A 153 37.86 -8.54 -12.14
N ASP A 154 37.16 -9.31 -12.96
CA ASP A 154 37.78 -10.39 -13.74
C ASP A 154 38.53 -9.79 -14.95
N PRO A 155 39.87 -9.88 -15.01
CA PRO A 155 40.67 -9.29 -16.08
C PRO A 155 40.57 -10.06 -17.40
N ASP A 156 40.01 -11.29 -17.39
CA ASP A 156 39.91 -12.14 -18.56
C ASP A 156 38.54 -12.01 -19.28
N MET A 157 37.60 -11.29 -18.67
CA MET A 157 36.27 -11.02 -19.25
C MET A 157 36.21 -9.66 -19.95
N ASP A 158 35.74 -9.66 -21.19
CA ASP A 158 35.40 -8.40 -21.85
C ASP A 158 34.07 -7.82 -21.36
N ASN A 159 33.76 -6.56 -21.79
CA ASN A 159 32.53 -5.90 -21.30
C ASN A 159 31.25 -6.55 -21.78
N GLU A 160 31.26 -7.25 -22.92
CA GLU A 160 30.12 -7.97 -23.46
C GLU A 160 29.88 -9.28 -22.67
N ASP A 161 30.95 -9.99 -22.35
CA ASP A 161 30.91 -11.16 -21.48
C ASP A 161 30.42 -10.80 -20.06
N LYS A 162 30.87 -9.67 -19.50
CA LYS A 162 30.38 -9.14 -18.21
C LYS A 162 28.89 -8.86 -18.24
N ILE A 163 28.38 -8.22 -19.29
CA ILE A 163 26.93 -7.95 -19.45
C ILE A 163 26.13 -9.25 -19.57
N ASN A 164 26.61 -10.20 -20.37
CA ASN A 164 25.94 -11.49 -20.51
C ASN A 164 25.90 -12.25 -19.19
N ALA A 165 26.99 -12.27 -18.42
CA ALA A 165 27.02 -12.89 -17.09
C ALA A 165 26.05 -12.19 -16.10
N MET A 166 25.90 -10.87 -16.20
CA MET A 166 24.92 -10.13 -15.42
C MET A 166 23.48 -10.50 -15.78
N CYS A 167 23.18 -10.70 -17.07
CA CYS A 167 21.85 -11.16 -17.52
C CYS A 167 21.52 -12.54 -16.97
N GLU A 168 22.48 -13.49 -17.04
CA GLU A 168 22.29 -14.85 -16.53
C GLU A 168 22.16 -14.88 -15.00
N GLY A 169 22.96 -14.10 -14.27
CA GLY A 169 22.92 -14.01 -12.81
C GLY A 169 21.60 -13.50 -12.23
N LYS A 170 20.73 -12.89 -13.05
CA LYS A 170 19.37 -12.46 -12.66
C LYS A 170 18.34 -13.58 -12.70
N LYS A 171 18.61 -14.67 -13.39
CA LYS A 171 17.66 -15.77 -13.56
C LYS A 171 17.49 -16.58 -12.27
N LEU A 172 16.31 -17.15 -12.12
CA LEU A 172 16.05 -18.10 -11.03
C LEU A 172 16.82 -19.40 -11.24
N LEU A 173 17.32 -19.94 -10.13
CA LEU A 173 18.12 -21.18 -10.15
C LEU A 173 17.30 -22.39 -10.62
N THR A 174 17.88 -23.23 -11.47
CA THR A 174 17.25 -24.45 -11.98
C THR A 174 17.37 -25.62 -11.02
N ASN A 175 18.38 -25.62 -10.13
CA ASN A 175 18.61 -26.63 -9.10
C ASN A 175 17.89 -26.31 -7.77
N ALA A 176 16.95 -25.39 -7.78
CA ALA A 176 16.19 -24.99 -6.61
C ALA A 176 14.68 -24.97 -6.87
N SER A 177 13.89 -25.47 -5.92
CA SER A 177 12.44 -25.21 -5.86
C SER A 177 12.16 -24.01 -4.99
N TYR A 178 11.18 -23.17 -5.42
CA TYR A 178 10.81 -21.95 -4.74
C TYR A 178 9.41 -22.06 -4.15
N PHE A 179 9.26 -21.73 -2.87
CA PHE A 179 7.99 -21.73 -2.12
C PHE A 179 7.69 -20.31 -1.63
N ALA A 180 6.91 -19.58 -2.40
CA ALA A 180 6.58 -18.18 -2.14
C ALA A 180 5.30 -18.06 -1.32
N PHE A 181 5.41 -17.67 -0.05
CA PHE A 181 4.28 -17.41 0.84
C PHE A 181 3.93 -15.93 0.86
N THR A 182 2.65 -15.60 0.70
CA THR A 182 2.16 -14.22 0.83
C THR A 182 0.67 -14.20 1.14
N ALA A 183 0.22 -13.14 1.84
CA ALA A 183 -1.21 -12.86 2.00
C ALA A 183 -1.77 -12.02 0.83
N THR A 184 -0.91 -11.26 0.17
CA THR A 184 -1.28 -10.24 -0.82
C THR A 184 -0.40 -10.39 -2.07
N PRO A 185 -0.64 -11.43 -2.90
CA PRO A 185 0.16 -11.65 -4.10
C PRO A 185 -0.02 -10.49 -5.09
N LYS A 186 1.11 -9.95 -5.56
CA LYS A 186 1.14 -8.96 -6.63
C LYS A 186 1.15 -9.66 -7.99
N ASN A 187 0.85 -8.90 -9.06
CA ASN A 187 0.96 -9.38 -10.44
C ASN A 187 2.29 -10.10 -10.71
N LYS A 188 3.42 -9.48 -10.37
CA LYS A 188 4.77 -10.08 -10.50
C LYS A 188 4.90 -11.41 -9.74
N THR A 189 4.38 -11.48 -8.53
CA THR A 189 4.44 -12.68 -7.69
C THR A 189 3.61 -13.81 -8.28
N LEU A 190 2.42 -13.49 -8.80
CA LEU A 190 1.55 -14.44 -9.50
C LEU A 190 2.21 -14.97 -10.77
N GLU A 191 2.79 -14.09 -11.60
CA GLU A 191 3.46 -14.46 -12.85
C GLU A 191 4.73 -15.28 -12.62
N THR A 192 5.50 -14.97 -11.54
CA THR A 192 6.75 -15.70 -11.23
C THR A 192 6.52 -17.06 -10.60
N PHE A 193 5.62 -17.16 -9.63
CA PHE A 193 5.46 -18.34 -8.77
C PHE A 193 4.11 -19.05 -8.91
N GLY A 194 3.15 -18.45 -9.61
CA GLY A 194 1.82 -19.01 -9.83
C GLY A 194 1.85 -20.14 -10.88
N ILE A 195 0.80 -20.94 -10.88
CA ILE A 195 0.56 -21.96 -11.89
C ILE A 195 -0.11 -21.31 -13.09
N ALA A 196 0.54 -21.39 -14.25
CA ALA A 196 -0.04 -20.99 -15.52
C ALA A 196 -1.19 -21.92 -15.94
N TYR A 197 -2.28 -21.38 -16.44
CA TYR A 197 -3.40 -22.11 -17.01
C TYR A 197 -4.06 -21.32 -18.14
N MET A 198 -4.67 -22.02 -19.09
CA MET A 198 -5.38 -21.39 -20.22
C MET A 198 -6.83 -21.08 -19.81
N ASP A 199 -7.27 -19.85 -20.02
CA ASP A 199 -8.66 -19.43 -19.85
C ASP A 199 -9.06 -18.46 -20.98
N ALA A 200 -10.14 -18.78 -21.70
CA ALA A 200 -10.63 -17.99 -22.83
C ALA A 200 -9.57 -17.64 -23.93
N GLY A 201 -8.52 -18.45 -24.06
CA GLY A 201 -7.43 -18.25 -25.03
C GLY A 201 -6.26 -17.39 -24.51
N GLU A 202 -6.31 -16.95 -23.28
CA GLU A 202 -5.24 -16.22 -22.59
C GLU A 202 -4.58 -17.09 -21.53
N VAL A 203 -3.27 -16.87 -21.32
CA VAL A 203 -2.53 -17.51 -20.21
C VAL A 203 -2.76 -16.70 -18.95
N LYS A 204 -3.40 -17.31 -17.97
CA LYS A 204 -3.61 -16.75 -16.64
C LYS A 204 -2.78 -17.48 -15.60
N HIS A 205 -2.56 -16.88 -14.43
CA HIS A 205 -1.82 -17.48 -13.33
C HIS A 205 -2.64 -17.51 -12.05
N ARG A 206 -2.52 -18.61 -11.31
CA ARG A 206 -3.19 -18.79 -10.01
C ARG A 206 -2.23 -19.35 -8.96
N PRO A 207 -2.49 -19.15 -7.66
CA PRO A 207 -1.72 -19.80 -6.60
C PRO A 207 -1.81 -21.33 -6.66
N PHE A 208 -0.75 -22.02 -6.24
CA PHE A 208 -0.75 -23.48 -6.06
C PHE A 208 -1.67 -23.91 -4.92
N HIS A 209 -1.64 -23.16 -3.80
CA HIS A 209 -2.51 -23.40 -2.66
C HIS A 209 -3.04 -22.07 -2.11
N VAL A 210 -4.31 -22.09 -1.70
CA VAL A 210 -5.00 -20.92 -1.17
C VAL A 210 -5.62 -21.25 0.19
N TYR A 211 -5.39 -20.35 1.16
CA TYR A 211 -6.16 -20.26 2.40
C TYR A 211 -6.65 -18.82 2.54
N THR A 212 -7.88 -18.59 2.08
CA THR A 212 -8.42 -17.24 1.87
C THR A 212 -8.69 -16.52 3.19
N MET A 213 -8.80 -15.19 3.13
CA MET A 213 -9.24 -14.39 4.28
C MET A 213 -10.67 -14.77 4.70
N LYS A 214 -11.57 -14.96 3.73
CA LYS A 214 -12.94 -15.42 3.97
C LYS A 214 -12.95 -16.72 4.76
N GLN A 215 -12.21 -17.72 4.30
CA GLN A 215 -12.14 -19.03 4.95
C GLN A 215 -11.57 -18.91 6.38
N ALA A 216 -10.48 -18.16 6.57
CA ALA A 216 -9.87 -17.98 7.88
C ALA A 216 -10.78 -17.25 8.88
N ILE A 217 -11.66 -16.33 8.40
CA ILE A 217 -12.68 -15.67 9.22
C ILE A 217 -13.80 -16.68 9.58
N GLN A 218 -14.28 -17.47 8.61
CA GLN A 218 -15.33 -18.45 8.84
C GLN A 218 -14.91 -19.56 9.81
N GLU A 219 -13.65 -19.98 9.75
CA GLU A 219 -13.08 -20.97 10.68
C GLU A 219 -12.68 -20.37 12.04
N GLY A 220 -12.82 -19.06 12.23
CA GLY A 220 -12.49 -18.37 13.49
C GLY A 220 -10.97 -18.24 13.78
N PHE A 221 -10.12 -18.51 12.78
CA PHE A 221 -8.68 -18.34 12.90
C PHE A 221 -8.28 -16.88 13.04
N ILE A 222 -8.98 -16.00 12.30
CA ILE A 222 -8.82 -14.56 12.36
C ILE A 222 -10.16 -13.88 12.55
N LEU A 223 -10.13 -12.64 13.05
CA LEU A 223 -11.31 -11.80 13.17
C LEU A 223 -11.51 -10.94 11.91
N ASP A 224 -12.77 -10.65 11.61
CA ASP A 224 -13.15 -9.69 10.58
C ASP A 224 -12.93 -8.27 11.09
N VAL A 225 -11.90 -7.61 10.58
CA VAL A 225 -11.50 -6.25 10.99
C VAL A 225 -12.39 -5.16 10.40
N LEU A 226 -13.16 -5.48 9.37
CA LEU A 226 -14.05 -4.55 8.69
C LEU A 226 -15.49 -4.55 9.24
N LYS A 227 -15.77 -5.43 10.19
CA LYS A 227 -17.11 -5.55 10.78
C LYS A 227 -17.56 -4.33 11.56
N TYR A 228 -16.63 -3.66 12.25
CA TYR A 228 -16.90 -2.45 13.03
C TYR A 228 -15.96 -1.33 12.59
N TYR A 229 -16.20 -0.84 11.38
CA TYR A 229 -15.48 0.26 10.75
C TYR A 229 -16.28 1.56 10.93
N THR A 230 -15.63 2.60 11.40
CA THR A 230 -16.23 3.90 11.67
C THR A 230 -15.47 4.98 10.92
N PRO A 231 -16.00 5.51 9.82
CA PRO A 231 -15.43 6.69 9.19
C PRO A 231 -15.67 7.93 10.07
N ILE A 232 -14.69 8.80 10.12
CA ILE A 232 -14.72 10.07 10.85
C ILE A 232 -14.62 11.21 9.84
N ASP A 233 -15.59 12.09 9.86
CA ASP A 233 -15.58 13.29 9.03
C ASP A 233 -14.89 14.45 9.75
N SER A 234 -14.10 15.20 9.00
CA SER A 234 -13.51 16.46 9.44
C SER A 234 -14.21 17.63 8.74
N PHE A 235 -14.75 18.56 9.51
CA PHE A 235 -15.43 19.74 9.01
C PHE A 235 -14.62 21.00 9.35
N TYR A 236 -14.44 21.87 8.38
CA TYR A 236 -13.74 23.15 8.55
C TYR A 236 -14.09 24.14 7.44
N ARG A 237 -13.94 25.42 7.71
CA ARG A 237 -14.27 26.52 6.80
C ARG A 237 -13.01 27.34 6.52
N LEU A 238 -12.87 27.78 5.29
CA LEU A 238 -11.82 28.71 4.86
C LEU A 238 -12.41 30.13 4.70
N LYS A 239 -11.74 31.14 5.26
CA LYS A 239 -12.07 32.55 5.04
C LYS A 239 -11.42 33.04 3.76
N LYS A 240 -12.17 33.71 2.89
CA LYS A 240 -11.65 34.23 1.63
C LYS A 240 -10.89 35.55 1.87
N THR A 241 -9.58 35.56 1.57
CA THR A 241 -8.77 36.80 1.49
C THR A 241 -7.70 36.62 0.41
N VAL A 242 -8.11 36.64 -0.88
CA VAL A 242 -7.13 36.59 -1.98
C VAL A 242 -7.44 37.75 -2.92
N GLU A 243 -6.49 38.67 -3.08
CA GLU A 243 -6.65 39.84 -3.93
C GLU A 243 -6.63 39.57 -5.43
N ASP A 244 -5.89 38.51 -5.89
CA ASP A 244 -5.63 38.26 -7.31
C ASP A 244 -6.34 37.02 -7.91
N ASP A 245 -7.10 36.25 -7.16
CA ASP A 245 -7.89 35.07 -7.56
C ASP A 245 -7.26 34.20 -8.67
N PRO A 246 -6.04 33.63 -8.47
CA PRO A 246 -5.31 32.89 -9.49
C PRO A 246 -5.96 31.53 -9.83
N LEU A 247 -5.72 31.04 -11.06
CA LEU A 247 -6.17 29.73 -11.55
C LEU A 247 -5.30 28.59 -11.01
N PHE A 248 -5.92 27.53 -10.48
CA PHE A 248 -5.25 26.34 -9.96
C PHE A 248 -5.92 25.05 -10.42
N ASP A 249 -5.15 23.95 -10.43
CA ASP A 249 -5.70 22.59 -10.53
C ASP A 249 -6.57 22.31 -9.30
N LYS A 250 -7.88 22.20 -9.49
CA LYS A 250 -8.90 22.04 -8.44
C LYS A 250 -8.57 20.90 -7.48
N LYS A 251 -8.24 19.71 -8.01
CA LYS A 251 -7.94 18.51 -7.19
C LYS A 251 -6.67 18.66 -6.37
N LYS A 252 -5.63 19.26 -6.96
CA LYS A 252 -4.36 19.50 -6.25
C LYS A 252 -4.52 20.57 -5.17
N ALA A 253 -5.24 21.64 -5.46
CA ALA A 253 -5.53 22.70 -4.49
C ALA A 253 -6.31 22.16 -3.30
N GLN A 254 -7.39 21.43 -3.52
CA GLN A 254 -8.19 20.80 -2.47
C GLN A 254 -7.37 19.83 -1.61
N LYS A 255 -6.51 19.02 -2.24
CA LYS A 255 -5.61 18.10 -1.52
C LYS A 255 -4.60 18.85 -0.64
N LYS A 256 -4.01 19.96 -1.13
CA LYS A 256 -3.06 20.77 -0.35
C LYS A 256 -3.78 21.51 0.78
N LEU A 257 -4.96 22.06 0.54
CA LEU A 257 -5.80 22.70 1.56
C LEU A 257 -6.15 21.73 2.69
N ARG A 258 -6.62 20.54 2.34
CA ARG A 258 -6.92 19.49 3.31
C ARG A 258 -5.68 19.11 4.12
N ALA A 259 -4.56 18.85 3.46
CA ALA A 259 -3.30 18.51 4.11
C ALA A 259 -2.82 19.60 5.08
N PHE A 260 -3.03 20.86 4.74
CA PHE A 260 -2.68 21.99 5.59
C PHE A 260 -3.56 22.08 6.85
N VAL A 261 -4.89 22.03 6.70
CA VAL A 261 -5.82 22.07 7.86
C VAL A 261 -5.58 20.88 8.79
N GLU A 262 -5.46 19.69 8.23
CA GLU A 262 -5.18 18.49 9.03
C GLU A 262 -3.79 18.51 9.68
N SER A 263 -2.92 19.46 9.28
CA SER A 263 -1.60 19.67 9.86
C SER A 263 -1.58 20.54 11.10
N GLN A 264 -2.67 21.18 11.47
CA GLN A 264 -2.68 22.11 12.59
C GLN A 264 -2.74 21.39 13.95
N ALA A 265 -2.05 21.94 14.95
CA ALA A 265 -1.98 21.35 16.29
C ALA A 265 -3.35 21.18 16.95
N PHE A 266 -4.29 22.12 16.69
CA PHE A 266 -5.66 22.05 17.17
C PHE A 266 -6.41 20.84 16.59
N THR A 267 -6.29 20.59 15.30
CA THR A 267 -6.88 19.44 14.60
C THR A 267 -6.41 18.11 15.19
N ILE A 268 -5.13 18.01 15.49
CA ILE A 268 -4.53 16.82 16.10
C ILE A 268 -5.06 16.64 17.52
N ALA A 269 -5.20 17.73 18.29
CA ALA A 269 -5.72 17.67 19.64
C ALA A 269 -7.19 17.18 19.69
N GLU A 270 -8.05 17.65 18.80
CA GLU A 270 -9.45 17.21 18.67
C GLU A 270 -9.53 15.72 18.28
N LYS A 271 -8.77 15.29 17.28
CA LYS A 271 -8.70 13.88 16.89
C LYS A 271 -8.17 13.00 18.05
N ALA A 272 -7.13 13.46 18.76
CA ALA A 272 -6.57 12.74 19.89
C ALA A 272 -7.59 12.62 21.05
N ASP A 273 -8.36 13.67 21.32
CA ASP A 273 -9.39 13.66 22.34
C ASP A 273 -10.51 12.66 21.99
N MET A 274 -10.96 12.64 20.75
CA MET A 274 -11.93 11.64 20.26
C MET A 274 -11.39 10.21 20.38
N MET A 275 -10.13 9.96 20.00
CA MET A 275 -9.50 8.64 20.11
C MET A 275 -9.43 8.15 21.58
N VAL A 276 -8.98 9.03 22.47
CA VAL A 276 -8.86 8.72 23.90
C VAL A 276 -10.25 8.50 24.54
N SER A 277 -11.23 9.36 24.21
CA SER A 277 -12.62 9.22 24.66
C SER A 277 -13.21 7.88 24.24
N HIS A 278 -13.14 7.58 22.92
CA HIS A 278 -13.62 6.32 22.38
C HIS A 278 -12.97 5.11 23.05
N PHE A 279 -11.65 5.15 23.27
CA PHE A 279 -10.95 4.04 23.90
C PHE A 279 -11.42 3.81 25.35
N HIS A 280 -11.60 4.87 26.13
CA HIS A 280 -12.10 4.76 27.51
C HIS A 280 -13.54 4.24 27.56
N GLU A 281 -14.43 4.77 26.72
CA GLU A 281 -15.86 4.46 26.75
C GLU A 281 -16.20 3.11 26.10
N GLN A 282 -15.64 2.83 24.93
CA GLN A 282 -16.02 1.66 24.15
C GLN A 282 -15.11 0.45 24.34
N VAL A 283 -13.91 0.65 24.84
CA VAL A 283 -12.94 -0.44 25.01
C VAL A 283 -12.69 -0.75 26.48
N ILE A 284 -12.26 0.23 27.28
CA ILE A 284 -11.92 0.00 28.70
C ILE A 284 -13.17 -0.20 29.53
N ALA A 285 -14.15 0.71 29.45
CA ALA A 285 -15.38 0.60 30.23
C ALA A 285 -16.17 -0.68 29.93
N LYS A 286 -16.07 -1.19 28.68
CA LYS A 286 -16.68 -2.45 28.25
C LYS A 286 -15.81 -3.70 28.53
N GLY A 287 -14.67 -3.54 29.17
CA GLY A 287 -13.79 -4.65 29.56
C GLY A 287 -13.27 -5.50 28.40
N LYS A 288 -13.06 -4.89 27.22
CA LYS A 288 -12.60 -5.62 26.02
C LYS A 288 -11.31 -6.39 26.29
N ILE A 289 -11.25 -7.63 25.79
CA ILE A 289 -10.15 -8.60 26.04
C ILE A 289 -9.89 -8.76 27.56
N GLY A 290 -10.96 -8.80 28.37
CA GLY A 290 -10.82 -8.91 29.83
C GLY A 290 -10.12 -7.72 30.47
N GLY A 291 -10.27 -6.51 29.91
CA GLY A 291 -9.62 -5.28 30.36
C GLY A 291 -8.17 -5.11 29.88
N GLN A 292 -7.68 -5.98 28.98
CA GLN A 292 -6.29 -5.93 28.48
C GLN A 292 -6.16 -5.35 27.09
N ALA A 293 -7.25 -4.90 26.46
CA ALA A 293 -7.25 -4.37 25.11
C ALA A 293 -6.29 -3.18 24.94
N ARG A 294 -5.69 -3.09 23.76
CA ARG A 294 -4.73 -2.06 23.36
C ARG A 294 -5.15 -1.41 22.05
N ALA A 295 -4.68 -0.20 21.82
CA ALA A 295 -4.95 0.57 20.62
C ALA A 295 -3.66 0.93 19.87
N MET A 296 -3.76 1.04 18.55
CA MET A 296 -2.70 1.57 17.69
C MET A 296 -3.22 2.81 16.95
N ILE A 297 -2.39 3.85 16.90
CA ILE A 297 -2.66 5.06 16.13
C ILE A 297 -1.68 5.10 14.96
N ILE A 298 -2.21 5.12 13.73
CA ILE A 298 -1.44 5.13 12.50
C ILE A 298 -1.38 6.56 11.97
N THR A 299 -0.19 7.09 11.80
CA THR A 299 0.03 8.47 11.36
C THR A 299 0.76 8.55 10.01
N SER A 300 0.59 9.65 9.31
CA SER A 300 1.11 9.85 7.95
C SER A 300 2.63 10.10 7.89
N SER A 301 3.23 10.62 8.97
CA SER A 301 4.67 10.95 9.03
C SER A 301 5.21 10.84 10.46
N ILE A 302 6.56 10.85 10.60
CA ILE A 302 7.23 10.87 11.90
C ILE A 302 6.83 12.13 12.70
N GLU A 303 6.72 13.26 12.05
CA GLU A 303 6.33 14.54 12.63
C GLU A 303 4.94 14.44 13.26
N ARG A 304 3.95 13.92 12.49
CA ARG A 304 2.61 13.63 12.98
C ARG A 304 2.61 12.63 14.13
N CYS A 305 3.46 11.62 14.05
CA CYS A 305 3.60 10.63 15.11
C CYS A 305 4.01 11.27 16.45
N ILE A 306 4.94 12.22 16.41
CA ILE A 306 5.42 12.97 17.59
C ILE A 306 4.31 13.89 18.12
N GLU A 307 3.61 14.62 17.25
CA GLU A 307 2.50 15.50 17.63
C GLU A 307 1.36 14.72 18.30
N TYR A 308 0.94 13.59 17.71
CA TYR A 308 -0.05 12.71 18.33
C TYR A 308 0.42 12.12 19.67
N TYR A 309 1.71 11.80 19.79
CA TYR A 309 2.25 11.31 21.06
C TYR A 309 2.09 12.32 22.19
N HIS A 310 2.38 13.60 21.93
CA HIS A 310 2.19 14.66 22.90
C HIS A 310 0.70 14.91 23.18
N ALA A 311 -0.14 15.01 22.15
CA ALA A 311 -1.57 15.26 22.29
C ALA A 311 -2.29 14.13 23.07
N VAL A 312 -2.02 12.86 22.73
CA VAL A 312 -2.62 11.71 23.44
C VAL A 312 -2.18 11.65 24.89
N ASN A 313 -0.90 11.85 25.20
CA ASN A 313 -0.43 11.88 26.59
C ASN A 313 -1.02 13.06 27.35
N GLN A 314 -1.21 14.21 26.74
CA GLN A 314 -1.89 15.36 27.33
C GLN A 314 -3.37 15.04 27.64
N CYS A 315 -4.11 14.46 26.69
CA CYS A 315 -5.49 14.02 26.89
C CYS A 315 -5.61 12.99 28.01
N LEU A 316 -4.68 12.02 28.09
CA LEU A 316 -4.64 11.03 29.14
C LEU A 316 -4.38 11.69 30.51
N ALA A 317 -3.45 12.64 30.60
CA ALA A 317 -3.14 13.38 31.83
C ALA A 317 -4.32 14.24 32.29
N THR A 318 -4.95 14.98 31.39
CA THR A 318 -6.14 15.83 31.68
C THR A 318 -7.30 15.00 32.24
N ARG A 319 -7.46 13.78 31.77
CA ARG A 319 -8.50 12.84 32.21
C ARG A 319 -8.09 12.01 33.44
N HIS A 320 -6.91 12.27 34.04
CA HIS A 320 -6.35 11.48 35.13
C HIS A 320 -6.32 9.97 34.80
N SER A 321 -6.10 9.61 33.54
CA SER A 321 -6.04 8.21 33.11
C SER A 321 -4.77 7.53 33.65
N PRO A 322 -4.86 6.27 34.14
CA PRO A 322 -3.68 5.52 34.56
C PRO A 322 -2.82 5.04 33.37
N TYR A 323 -3.31 5.22 32.14
CA TYR A 323 -2.68 4.67 30.94
C TYR A 323 -1.66 5.63 30.32
N LYS A 324 -0.75 5.07 29.51
CA LYS A 324 0.31 5.79 28.79
C LYS A 324 0.38 5.35 27.34
N ALA A 325 0.95 6.22 26.52
CA ALA A 325 1.27 5.93 25.13
C ALA A 325 2.75 5.58 24.95
N ILE A 326 3.04 4.76 23.93
CA ILE A 326 4.37 4.49 23.37
C ILE A 326 4.39 5.05 21.97
N ILE A 327 5.52 5.64 21.56
CA ILE A 327 5.77 6.09 20.20
C ILE A 327 6.77 5.16 19.50
N ALA A 328 6.59 4.93 18.18
CA ALA A 328 7.53 4.12 17.41
C ALA A 328 7.69 4.63 15.97
N PHE A 329 8.91 5.01 15.62
CA PHE A 329 9.33 5.37 14.27
C PHE A 329 10.79 5.02 14.05
N SER A 330 11.23 4.89 12.80
CA SER A 330 12.62 4.54 12.45
C SER A 330 13.46 5.78 12.24
N GLY A 331 14.70 5.74 12.73
CA GLY A 331 15.67 6.82 12.57
C GLY A 331 15.47 7.97 13.57
N GLU A 332 15.92 9.14 13.17
CA GLU A 332 15.84 10.37 13.95
C GLU A 332 15.15 11.47 13.15
N LYS A 333 14.50 12.41 13.83
CA LYS A 333 13.82 13.55 13.22
C LYS A 333 14.30 14.85 13.84
N GLN A 334 14.81 15.72 12.99
CA GLN A 334 15.11 17.10 13.35
C GLN A 334 13.81 17.91 13.32
N LEU A 335 13.35 18.36 14.47
CA LEU A 335 12.15 19.22 14.58
C LEU A 335 12.51 20.70 14.52
N ASP A 336 13.62 21.08 15.15
CA ASP A 336 14.14 22.43 15.18
C ASP A 336 15.65 22.38 14.90
N LYS A 337 16.18 23.37 14.17
CA LYS A 337 17.60 23.43 13.80
C LYS A 337 18.52 23.55 15.01
N ASP A 338 18.03 24.16 16.09
CA ASP A 338 18.79 24.45 17.30
C ASP A 338 18.65 23.39 18.40
N GLN A 339 17.83 22.35 18.19
CA GLN A 339 17.63 21.26 19.15
C GLN A 339 18.21 19.94 18.63
N PRO A 340 18.62 19.02 19.51
CA PRO A 340 19.07 17.70 19.08
C PRO A 340 17.94 16.93 18.40
N PRO A 341 18.26 16.06 17.42
CA PRO A 341 17.25 15.25 16.75
C PRO A 341 16.54 14.32 17.74
N VAL A 342 15.25 14.13 17.51
CA VAL A 342 14.37 13.34 18.35
C VAL A 342 14.32 11.90 17.83
N THR A 343 14.43 10.93 18.73
CA THR A 343 14.26 9.49 18.43
C THR A 343 13.11 8.89 19.22
N SER A 344 12.53 7.79 18.74
CA SER A 344 11.48 7.09 19.50
C SER A 344 11.99 6.57 20.84
N ALA A 345 13.22 6.07 20.90
CA ALA A 345 13.86 5.63 22.14
C ALA A 345 14.02 6.77 23.16
N GLY A 346 14.41 7.97 22.69
CA GLY A 346 14.54 9.17 23.56
C GLY A 346 13.20 9.60 24.15
N LEU A 347 12.12 9.61 23.35
CA LEU A 347 10.78 9.96 23.84
C LEU A 347 10.18 8.92 24.78
N ASN A 348 10.41 7.63 24.53
CA ASN A 348 9.91 6.55 25.37
C ASN A 348 10.71 6.37 26.68
N GLY A 349 11.98 6.78 26.70
CA GLY A 349 12.91 6.51 27.79
C GLY A 349 13.43 5.06 27.85
N PHE A 350 13.25 4.28 26.77
CA PHE A 350 13.78 2.93 26.61
C PHE A 350 14.04 2.59 25.12
N ALA A 351 14.88 1.59 24.87
CA ALA A 351 15.29 1.20 23.51
C ALA A 351 14.12 0.65 22.68
N ASP A 352 14.11 0.92 21.37
CA ASP A 352 13.07 0.50 20.42
C ASP A 352 12.86 -1.03 20.40
N ALA A 353 13.93 -1.81 20.60
CA ALA A 353 13.84 -3.27 20.69
C ALA A 353 12.99 -3.75 21.90
N ALA A 354 12.79 -2.91 22.93
CA ALA A 354 11.96 -3.22 24.07
C ALA A 354 10.46 -2.90 23.84
N ILE A 355 10.10 -2.12 22.80
CA ILE A 355 8.71 -1.70 22.53
C ILE A 355 7.74 -2.90 22.51
N PRO A 356 8.00 -4.01 21.75
CA PRO A 356 7.06 -5.12 21.68
C PRO A 356 6.78 -5.79 23.04
N LYS A 357 7.77 -5.84 23.93
CA LYS A 357 7.62 -6.41 25.27
C LYS A 357 6.96 -5.43 26.26
N THR A 358 7.30 -4.15 26.13
CA THR A 358 6.80 -3.09 27.01
C THR A 358 5.32 -2.80 26.73
N PHE A 359 4.93 -2.78 25.45
CA PHE A 359 3.55 -2.53 25.04
C PHE A 359 2.57 -3.61 25.56
N LYS A 360 3.04 -4.83 25.84
CA LYS A 360 2.22 -5.90 26.46
C LYS A 360 1.92 -5.69 27.95
N LYS A 361 2.50 -4.68 28.57
CA LYS A 361 2.38 -4.43 30.01
C LYS A 361 1.67 -3.12 30.29
N ASP A 362 0.95 -3.06 31.40
CA ASP A 362 0.46 -1.79 31.93
C ASP A 362 1.65 -0.91 32.40
N PRO A 363 1.53 0.40 32.30
CA PRO A 363 0.31 1.17 31.95
C PRO A 363 0.14 1.45 30.44
N TYR A 364 0.91 0.83 29.56
CA TYR A 364 0.94 1.18 28.14
C TYR A 364 -0.24 0.57 27.38
N ARG A 365 -1.12 1.45 26.84
CA ARG A 365 -2.34 1.05 26.10
C ARG A 365 -2.43 1.60 24.70
N PHE A 366 -1.66 2.62 24.35
CA PHE A 366 -1.59 3.22 23.03
C PHE A 366 -0.20 3.02 22.43
N LEU A 367 -0.16 2.59 21.18
CA LEU A 367 1.06 2.55 20.35
C LEU A 367 0.86 3.46 19.15
N ILE A 368 1.63 4.55 19.10
CA ILE A 368 1.54 5.57 18.05
C ILE A 368 2.68 5.35 17.08
N VAL A 369 2.37 5.17 15.78
CA VAL A 369 3.35 4.74 14.79
C VAL A 369 3.24 5.55 13.50
N ALA A 370 4.39 5.80 12.84
CA ALA A 370 4.44 6.28 11.47
C ALA A 370 4.40 5.10 10.49
N ASP A 371 5.53 4.42 10.24
CA ASP A 371 5.63 3.25 9.35
C ASP A 371 6.02 1.96 10.08
N MET A 372 6.63 2.08 11.27
CA MET A 372 6.97 0.91 12.10
C MET A 372 5.72 0.15 12.54
N PHE A 373 5.83 -1.16 12.68
CA PHE A 373 4.80 -2.06 13.17
C PHE A 373 3.51 -2.16 12.33
N GLN A 374 3.38 -1.42 11.22
CA GLN A 374 2.26 -1.58 10.28
C GLN A 374 2.33 -2.91 9.52
N THR A 375 3.53 -3.47 9.36
CA THR A 375 3.74 -4.80 8.77
C THR A 375 4.58 -5.66 9.71
N GLY A 376 4.34 -6.98 9.74
CA GLY A 376 5.18 -7.95 10.48
C GLY A 376 5.05 -7.93 12.01
N TYR A 377 4.21 -7.10 12.61
CA TYR A 377 4.01 -7.03 14.06
C TYR A 377 2.82 -7.91 14.49
N ASP A 378 3.06 -8.78 15.46
CA ASP A 378 2.06 -9.69 16.02
C ASP A 378 1.76 -9.34 17.47
N GLU A 379 0.59 -8.73 17.70
CA GLU A 379 0.09 -8.35 19.03
C GLU A 379 -1.39 -8.74 19.17
N PRO A 380 -1.69 -9.89 19.73
CA PRO A 380 -3.08 -10.35 19.90
C PRO A 380 -3.96 -9.43 20.73
N LEU A 381 -3.39 -8.68 21.71
CA LEU A 381 -4.13 -7.73 22.53
C LEU A 381 -4.52 -6.45 21.80
N LEU A 382 -4.02 -6.23 20.58
CA LEU A 382 -4.39 -5.09 19.75
C LEU A 382 -5.85 -5.22 19.32
N HIS A 383 -6.70 -4.34 19.84
CA HIS A 383 -8.15 -4.37 19.65
C HIS A 383 -8.66 -3.25 18.75
N THR A 384 -8.12 -2.06 18.90
CA THR A 384 -8.60 -0.86 18.23
C THR A 384 -7.49 -0.22 17.39
N MET A 385 -7.84 0.27 16.21
CA MET A 385 -6.94 1.04 15.36
C MET A 385 -7.58 2.37 15.00
N TYR A 386 -6.81 3.44 15.19
CA TYR A 386 -7.13 4.80 14.77
C TYR A 386 -6.24 5.14 13.59
N VAL A 387 -6.85 5.46 12.45
CA VAL A 387 -6.14 5.65 11.18
C VAL A 387 -6.23 7.11 10.75
N ASP A 388 -5.10 7.82 10.79
CA ASP A 388 -4.96 9.17 10.24
C ASP A 388 -3.87 9.19 9.16
N LYS A 389 -4.05 8.31 8.19
CA LYS A 389 -3.13 8.10 7.07
C LYS A 389 -3.88 7.52 5.88
N MET A 390 -3.50 7.94 4.67
CA MET A 390 -3.99 7.28 3.47
C MET A 390 -3.53 5.82 3.42
N LEU A 391 -4.49 4.92 3.37
CA LEU A 391 -4.30 3.48 3.19
C LEU A 391 -5.01 3.06 1.90
N TYR A 392 -4.29 2.37 1.02
CA TYR A 392 -4.88 1.80 -0.18
C TYR A 392 -4.15 0.51 -0.56
N ASP A 393 -4.83 -0.34 -1.32
CA ASP A 393 -4.33 -1.60 -1.85
C ASP A 393 -3.68 -2.47 -0.75
N ILE A 394 -2.53 -3.05 -0.99
CA ILE A 394 -1.80 -3.94 -0.07
C ILE A 394 -1.57 -3.30 1.30
N LYS A 395 -1.26 -1.99 1.34
CA LYS A 395 -1.03 -1.28 2.60
C LYS A 395 -2.24 -1.27 3.51
N ALA A 396 -3.46 -1.09 2.96
CA ALA A 396 -4.70 -1.15 3.71
C ALA A 396 -4.86 -2.54 4.36
N VAL A 397 -4.75 -3.60 3.57
CA VAL A 397 -4.89 -4.97 4.05
C VAL A 397 -3.84 -5.32 5.11
N GLN A 398 -2.57 -5.00 4.86
CA GLN A 398 -1.48 -5.32 5.77
C GLN A 398 -1.58 -4.58 7.11
N THR A 399 -1.99 -3.31 7.06
CA THR A 399 -2.11 -2.47 8.26
C THR A 399 -3.31 -2.89 9.10
N LEU A 400 -4.51 -2.94 8.52
CA LEU A 400 -5.73 -3.26 9.27
C LEU A 400 -5.75 -4.72 9.75
N SER A 401 -5.12 -5.64 9.00
CA SER A 401 -4.99 -7.03 9.43
C SER A 401 -4.09 -7.24 10.68
N ARG A 402 -3.46 -6.18 11.21
CA ARG A 402 -2.82 -6.28 12.56
C ARG A 402 -3.83 -6.51 13.67
N LEU A 403 -5.08 -6.09 13.46
CA LEU A 403 -6.18 -6.30 14.41
C LEU A 403 -6.74 -7.73 14.40
N ASN A 404 -6.58 -8.48 13.32
CA ASN A 404 -7.30 -9.72 13.06
C ASN A 404 -6.85 -10.92 13.94
N ARG A 405 -5.78 -10.77 14.73
CA ARG A 405 -5.27 -11.83 15.60
C ARG A 405 -6.29 -12.21 16.64
N SER A 406 -6.67 -13.48 16.68
CA SER A 406 -7.54 -14.03 17.73
C SER A 406 -6.77 -14.27 19.03
N CYS A 407 -7.39 -14.03 20.15
CA CYS A 407 -6.92 -14.42 21.46
C CYS A 407 -8.12 -14.63 22.41
N PRO A 408 -7.94 -15.28 23.57
CA PRO A 408 -9.03 -15.46 24.54
C PRO A 408 -9.70 -14.14 24.92
N LYS A 409 -11.04 -14.12 24.91
CA LYS A 409 -11.88 -12.94 25.21
C LYS A 409 -11.84 -11.81 24.17
N LYS A 410 -11.29 -12.02 23.01
CA LYS A 410 -11.34 -11.08 21.88
C LYS A 410 -12.36 -11.58 20.84
N TYR A 411 -13.48 -10.87 20.74
CA TYR A 411 -14.61 -11.25 19.89
C TYR A 411 -14.88 -10.24 18.77
N ASP A 412 -14.29 -9.06 18.91
CA ASP A 412 -14.46 -7.95 17.97
C ASP A 412 -13.18 -7.10 17.89
N THR A 413 -13.18 -6.16 16.95
CA THR A 413 -12.13 -5.15 16.75
C THR A 413 -12.79 -3.87 16.27
N PHE A 414 -12.20 -2.71 16.54
CA PHE A 414 -12.69 -1.41 16.09
C PHE A 414 -11.66 -0.70 15.21
N VAL A 415 -12.14 -0.15 14.10
CA VAL A 415 -11.36 0.77 13.26
C VAL A 415 -12.09 2.10 13.23
N LEU A 416 -11.41 3.17 13.63
CA LEU A 416 -11.86 4.55 13.43
C LEU A 416 -10.91 5.20 12.42
N ASP A 417 -11.46 5.59 11.28
CA ASP A 417 -10.67 6.09 10.15
C ASP A 417 -10.99 7.57 9.89
N PHE A 418 -9.97 8.41 10.04
CA PHE A 418 -10.04 9.86 9.88
C PHE A 418 -9.67 10.32 8.47
N PHE A 419 -9.26 9.39 7.59
CA PHE A 419 -8.66 9.76 6.33
C PHE A 419 -9.29 9.12 5.10
N ASN A 420 -9.60 7.82 5.16
CA ASN A 420 -9.92 7.02 3.98
C ASN A 420 -11.41 6.93 3.72
N ASP A 421 -11.78 6.87 2.43
CA ASP A 421 -13.14 6.54 2.04
C ASP A 421 -13.39 5.02 2.26
N PRO A 422 -14.53 4.63 2.84
CA PRO A 422 -14.89 3.23 3.02
C PRO A 422 -14.83 2.40 1.74
N ASN A 423 -15.17 2.98 0.57
CA ASN A 423 -15.13 2.26 -0.71
C ASN A 423 -13.69 1.94 -1.13
N ASP A 424 -12.72 2.84 -0.90
CA ASP A 424 -11.31 2.58 -1.18
C ASP A 424 -10.76 1.41 -0.34
N ILE A 425 -11.25 1.29 0.90
CA ILE A 425 -10.91 0.16 1.78
C ILE A 425 -11.56 -1.13 1.30
N ILE A 426 -12.85 -1.11 0.90
CA ILE A 426 -13.54 -2.25 0.29
C ILE A 426 -12.78 -2.72 -0.95
N ASP A 427 -12.44 -1.83 -1.87
CA ASP A 427 -11.72 -2.15 -3.10
C ASP A 427 -10.33 -2.76 -2.81
N SER A 428 -9.64 -2.23 -1.80
CA SER A 428 -8.35 -2.76 -1.38
C SER A 428 -8.44 -4.19 -0.83
N PHE A 429 -9.44 -4.46 0.03
CA PHE A 429 -9.62 -5.77 0.65
C PHE A 429 -10.21 -6.80 -0.31
N SER A 430 -11.10 -6.40 -1.22
CA SER A 430 -11.77 -7.29 -2.17
C SER A 430 -10.78 -8.06 -3.03
N ARG A 431 -9.63 -7.46 -3.36
CA ARG A 431 -8.55 -8.11 -4.14
C ARG A 431 -7.92 -9.32 -3.45
N TYR A 432 -8.01 -9.42 -2.13
CA TYR A 432 -7.32 -10.43 -1.33
C TYR A 432 -8.26 -11.22 -0.41
N TYR A 433 -9.55 -10.95 -0.51
CA TYR A 433 -10.57 -11.61 0.33
C TYR A 433 -10.74 -13.09 -0.01
N LYS A 434 -10.69 -13.40 -1.31
CA LYS A 434 -10.70 -14.75 -1.87
C LYS A 434 -9.38 -15.02 -2.62
N THR A 435 -9.45 -15.77 -3.72
CA THR A 435 -8.29 -16.07 -4.54
C THR A 435 -7.94 -14.86 -5.42
N THR A 436 -6.66 -14.53 -5.49
CA THR A 436 -6.16 -13.52 -6.42
C THR A 436 -5.58 -14.21 -7.65
N LEU A 437 -6.10 -13.87 -8.82
CA LEU A 437 -5.71 -14.42 -10.12
C LEU A 437 -4.99 -13.36 -10.95
N LEU A 438 -4.05 -13.74 -11.78
CA LEU A 438 -3.45 -12.86 -12.79
C LEU A 438 -4.21 -13.03 -14.10
N SER A 439 -4.73 -11.95 -14.66
CA SER A 439 -5.57 -11.97 -15.86
C SER A 439 -4.82 -12.17 -17.17
N GLY A 440 -3.49 -12.08 -17.17
CA GLY A 440 -2.65 -12.26 -18.36
C GLY A 440 -1.16 -12.14 -18.05
N GLU A 441 -0.29 -12.49 -19.00
CA GLU A 441 1.15 -12.35 -18.85
C GLU A 441 1.65 -10.96 -19.25
N THR A 442 2.77 -10.54 -18.68
CA THR A 442 3.42 -9.28 -19.04
C THR A 442 4.08 -9.40 -20.41
N ASP A 443 3.62 -8.60 -21.39
CA ASP A 443 4.16 -8.61 -22.75
C ASP A 443 5.56 -7.96 -22.81
N PRO A 444 6.62 -8.73 -23.13
CA PRO A 444 7.98 -8.19 -23.25
C PRO A 444 8.12 -7.13 -24.37
N ASN A 445 7.28 -7.19 -25.42
CA ASN A 445 7.35 -6.25 -26.55
C ASN A 445 7.03 -4.83 -26.14
N LYS A 446 6.29 -4.65 -25.04
CA LYS A 446 6.02 -3.32 -24.46
C LYS A 446 7.27 -2.58 -23.99
N LEU A 447 8.40 -3.27 -23.78
CA LEU A 447 9.68 -2.61 -23.51
C LEU A 447 10.14 -1.77 -24.69
N TYR A 448 9.89 -2.22 -25.92
CA TYR A 448 10.20 -1.42 -27.13
C TYR A 448 9.36 -0.16 -27.21
N ASP A 449 8.07 -0.22 -26.82
CA ASP A 449 7.20 0.97 -26.76
C ASP A 449 7.78 2.00 -25.78
N LEU A 450 8.22 1.56 -24.59
CA LEU A 450 8.83 2.44 -23.59
C LEU A 450 10.17 3.04 -24.03
N ILE A 451 10.97 2.28 -24.79
CA ILE A 451 12.21 2.77 -25.39
C ILE A 451 11.88 3.86 -26.42
N ALA A 452 10.97 3.58 -27.36
CA ALA A 452 10.55 4.54 -28.38
C ALA A 452 9.98 5.82 -27.75
N ASP A 453 9.19 5.70 -26.69
CA ASP A 453 8.68 6.85 -25.94
C ASP A 453 9.80 7.72 -25.35
N MET A 454 10.88 7.12 -24.85
CA MET A 454 12.04 7.87 -24.33
C MET A 454 12.85 8.52 -25.45
N GLU A 455 13.06 7.80 -26.57
CA GLU A 455 13.83 8.29 -27.73
C GLU A 455 13.20 9.54 -28.36
N ASN A 456 11.86 9.68 -28.32
CA ASN A 456 11.15 10.85 -28.81
C ASN A 456 11.60 12.17 -28.14
N TYR A 457 12.13 12.10 -26.92
CA TYR A 457 12.59 13.28 -26.19
C TYR A 457 14.08 13.58 -26.35
N GLN A 458 14.85 12.70 -26.98
CA GLN A 458 16.29 12.86 -27.26
C GLN A 458 17.13 13.28 -26.05
N VAL A 459 16.75 12.83 -24.84
CA VAL A 459 17.47 13.14 -23.58
C VAL A 459 18.84 12.45 -23.55
N PHE A 460 18.91 11.27 -24.16
CA PHE A 460 20.14 10.49 -24.33
C PHE A 460 20.16 9.77 -25.67
N GLY A 461 21.32 9.34 -26.12
CA GLY A 461 21.51 8.46 -27.27
C GLY A 461 22.29 7.20 -26.87
N ASN A 462 22.36 6.22 -27.78
CA ASN A 462 23.08 4.97 -27.54
C ASN A 462 24.54 5.19 -27.16
N GLU A 463 25.21 6.22 -27.70
CA GLU A 463 26.60 6.61 -27.33
C GLU A 463 26.72 6.93 -25.84
N HIS A 464 25.74 7.61 -25.25
CA HIS A 464 25.74 7.90 -23.82
C HIS A 464 25.61 6.63 -22.97
N VAL A 465 24.73 5.70 -23.41
CA VAL A 465 24.53 4.40 -22.75
C VAL A 465 25.81 3.58 -22.79
N GLU A 466 26.38 3.38 -23.99
CA GLU A 466 27.62 2.61 -24.19
C GLU A 466 28.81 3.22 -23.43
N MET A 467 29.00 4.54 -23.55
CA MET A 467 30.12 5.23 -22.87
C MET A 467 30.02 5.09 -21.35
N LEU A 468 28.82 5.26 -20.79
CA LEU A 468 28.61 5.14 -19.33
C LEU A 468 28.82 3.72 -18.86
N VAL A 469 28.19 2.75 -19.54
CA VAL A 469 28.23 1.34 -19.13
C VAL A 469 29.65 0.79 -19.25
N ASN A 470 30.39 1.09 -20.32
CA ASN A 470 31.77 0.65 -20.48
C ASN A 470 32.64 1.21 -19.36
N ARG A 471 32.55 2.52 -19.05
CA ARG A 471 33.30 3.12 -17.94
C ARG A 471 32.93 2.50 -16.59
N TYR A 472 31.64 2.24 -16.39
CA TYR A 472 31.13 1.58 -15.17
C TYR A 472 31.72 0.18 -15.01
N LEU A 473 31.73 -0.63 -16.09
CA LEU A 473 32.30 -1.97 -16.09
C LEU A 473 33.82 -2.00 -15.94
N ASP A 474 34.51 -0.93 -16.37
CA ASP A 474 35.95 -0.74 -16.18
C ASP A 474 36.30 -0.24 -14.76
N GLY A 475 35.30 -0.10 -13.88
CA GLY A 475 35.49 0.30 -12.49
C GLY A 475 35.67 1.80 -12.29
N ALA A 476 35.18 2.64 -13.22
CA ALA A 476 35.26 4.09 -13.09
C ALA A 476 34.51 4.63 -11.87
N ASP A 477 35.12 5.57 -11.17
CA ASP A 477 34.48 6.27 -10.06
C ASP A 477 33.31 7.16 -10.52
N ARG A 478 32.44 7.50 -9.59
CA ARG A 478 31.24 8.30 -9.86
C ARG A 478 31.56 9.65 -10.50
N ASP A 479 32.66 10.28 -10.13
CA ASP A 479 33.11 11.54 -10.71
C ASP A 479 33.39 11.46 -12.23
N GLN A 480 33.68 10.28 -12.76
CA GLN A 480 33.90 10.02 -14.18
C GLN A 480 32.59 9.70 -14.94
N LEU A 481 31.58 9.20 -14.24
CA LEU A 481 30.25 8.88 -14.78
C LEU A 481 29.32 10.09 -14.75
N ASP A 482 29.41 10.91 -13.72
CA ASP A 482 28.53 12.07 -13.50
C ASP A 482 28.48 13.06 -14.66
N PRO A 483 29.56 13.41 -15.37
CA PRO A 483 29.49 14.32 -16.50
C PRO A 483 28.61 13.84 -17.65
N ILE A 484 28.54 12.51 -17.90
CA ILE A 484 27.66 11.92 -18.92
C ILE A 484 26.20 12.08 -18.50
N LEU A 485 25.90 11.77 -17.23
CA LEU A 485 24.56 11.87 -16.65
C LEU A 485 24.09 13.33 -16.57
N ASP A 486 24.99 14.25 -16.22
CA ASP A 486 24.70 15.69 -16.11
C ASP A 486 24.40 16.32 -17.46
N ALA A 487 25.07 15.88 -18.54
CA ALA A 487 24.75 16.28 -19.91
C ALA A 487 23.34 15.86 -20.29
N CYS A 488 22.95 14.62 -20.03
CA CYS A 488 21.58 14.13 -20.26
C CYS A 488 20.55 14.86 -19.37
N ALA A 489 20.87 15.12 -18.12
CA ALA A 489 19.99 15.86 -17.22
C ALA A 489 19.81 17.32 -17.65
N ALA A 490 20.81 17.93 -18.31
CA ALA A 490 20.69 19.27 -18.88
C ALA A 490 19.69 19.31 -20.05
N VAL A 491 19.70 18.32 -20.94
CA VAL A 491 18.71 18.19 -22.00
C VAL A 491 17.31 17.97 -21.44
N TYR A 492 17.16 17.08 -20.45
CA TYR A 492 15.86 16.83 -19.77
C TYR A 492 15.28 18.11 -19.17
N LYS A 493 16.08 18.98 -18.58
CA LYS A 493 15.63 20.27 -18.01
C LYS A 493 15.08 21.26 -19.05
N GLN A 494 15.43 21.08 -20.31
CA GLN A 494 14.96 21.94 -21.41
C GLN A 494 13.60 21.48 -21.95
N LEU A 495 13.15 20.26 -21.60
CA LEU A 495 11.82 19.79 -21.93
C LEU A 495 10.76 20.59 -21.15
N ASP A 496 9.57 20.74 -21.74
CA ASP A 496 8.42 21.24 -21.03
C ASP A 496 8.01 20.29 -19.89
N THR A 497 7.17 20.76 -19.00
CA THR A 497 6.74 20.00 -17.81
C THR A 497 6.09 18.66 -18.18
N ASP A 498 5.30 18.62 -19.25
CA ASP A 498 4.64 17.41 -19.73
C ASP A 498 5.65 16.40 -20.29
N GLY A 499 6.61 16.85 -21.10
CA GLY A 499 7.73 16.04 -21.60
C GLY A 499 8.59 15.47 -20.48
N GLN A 500 8.92 16.28 -19.46
CA GLN A 500 9.65 15.82 -18.28
C GLN A 500 8.91 14.69 -17.55
N ILE A 501 7.60 14.84 -17.35
CA ILE A 501 6.76 13.83 -16.69
C ILE A 501 6.71 12.54 -17.51
N LYS A 502 6.45 12.63 -18.82
CA LYS A 502 6.33 11.48 -19.71
C LYS A 502 7.65 10.73 -19.82
N PHE A 503 8.75 11.43 -20.09
CA PHE A 503 10.08 10.83 -20.15
C PHE A 503 10.43 10.08 -18.86
N LYS A 504 10.31 10.75 -17.71
CA LYS A 504 10.64 10.15 -16.39
C LYS A 504 9.73 8.97 -16.04
N SER A 505 8.46 9.01 -16.50
CA SER A 505 7.50 7.91 -16.33
C SER A 505 7.90 6.70 -17.19
N ALA A 506 8.27 6.92 -18.48
CA ALA A 506 8.73 5.88 -19.39
C ALA A 506 10.02 5.23 -18.88
N ALA A 507 11.01 6.02 -18.45
CA ALA A 507 12.26 5.54 -17.88
C ALA A 507 12.04 4.65 -16.63
N LYS A 508 11.22 5.12 -15.68
CA LYS A 508 10.85 4.33 -14.50
C LYS A 508 10.05 3.08 -14.87
N GLY A 509 9.17 3.19 -15.87
CA GLY A 509 8.39 2.07 -16.42
C GLY A 509 9.31 1.00 -16.97
N PHE A 510 10.29 1.36 -17.80
CA PHE A 510 11.27 0.45 -18.38
C PHE A 510 12.08 -0.27 -17.29
N VAL A 511 12.72 0.45 -16.38
CA VAL A 511 13.53 -0.13 -15.31
C VAL A 511 12.73 -1.12 -14.45
N ARG A 512 11.49 -0.76 -14.12
CA ARG A 512 10.60 -1.63 -13.31
C ARG A 512 10.20 -2.90 -14.06
N THR A 513 9.83 -2.77 -15.34
CA THR A 513 9.33 -3.89 -16.15
C THR A 513 10.47 -4.80 -16.57
N TYR A 514 11.61 -4.25 -17.05
CA TYR A 514 12.79 -5.03 -17.37
C TYR A 514 13.36 -5.75 -16.15
N GLY A 515 13.50 -5.05 -15.01
CA GLY A 515 13.98 -5.67 -13.77
C GLY A 515 13.11 -6.85 -13.29
N PHE A 516 11.85 -6.93 -13.71
CA PHE A 516 10.99 -8.09 -13.49
C PHE A 516 11.18 -9.15 -14.58
N LEU A 517 11.07 -8.78 -15.84
CA LEU A 517 11.14 -9.71 -16.98
C LEU A 517 12.52 -10.42 -17.06
N SER A 518 13.60 -9.73 -16.72
CA SER A 518 14.94 -10.32 -16.70
C SER A 518 15.08 -11.57 -15.81
N ALA A 519 14.22 -11.69 -14.77
CA ALA A 519 14.22 -12.85 -13.87
C ALA A 519 13.41 -14.06 -14.41
N ILE A 520 12.45 -13.83 -15.30
CA ILE A 520 11.50 -14.87 -15.74
C ILE A 520 11.65 -15.25 -17.23
N LEU A 521 12.20 -14.36 -18.05
CA LEU A 521 12.45 -14.66 -19.46
C LEU A 521 13.51 -15.74 -19.63
N PRO A 522 13.34 -16.67 -20.59
CA PRO A 522 14.29 -17.74 -20.84
C PRO A 522 15.61 -17.28 -21.47
N TYR A 523 15.66 -16.02 -21.95
CA TYR A 523 16.82 -15.41 -22.61
C TYR A 523 17.22 -14.11 -21.94
N GLY A 524 18.48 -13.70 -22.04
CA GLY A 524 18.98 -12.38 -21.67
C GLY A 524 18.92 -11.42 -22.86
N ASN A 525 18.86 -10.13 -22.61
CA ASN A 525 18.98 -9.07 -23.62
C ASN A 525 20.03 -8.05 -23.15
N PRO A 526 21.25 -8.08 -23.72
CA PRO A 526 22.35 -7.21 -23.32
C PRO A 526 22.06 -5.73 -23.49
N GLU A 527 21.34 -5.33 -24.54
CA GLU A 527 21.00 -3.93 -24.80
C GLU A 527 20.00 -3.40 -23.75
N TRP A 528 19.01 -4.19 -23.36
CA TRP A 528 18.10 -3.83 -22.27
C TRP A 528 18.83 -3.75 -20.93
N GLU A 529 19.83 -4.60 -20.71
CA GLU A 529 20.65 -4.58 -19.51
C GLU A 529 21.46 -3.29 -19.41
N LYS A 530 22.19 -2.93 -20.49
CA LYS A 530 22.93 -1.68 -20.58
C LYS A 530 22.03 -0.47 -20.33
N LEU A 531 20.88 -0.42 -20.99
CA LEU A 531 19.89 0.64 -20.80
C LEU A 531 19.35 0.70 -19.36
N SER A 532 19.12 -0.45 -18.75
CA SER A 532 18.67 -0.53 -17.35
C SER A 532 19.72 0.03 -16.38
N ILE A 533 20.99 -0.30 -16.59
CA ILE A 533 22.11 0.24 -15.78
C ILE A 533 22.16 1.76 -15.93
N PHE A 534 22.15 2.25 -17.16
CA PHE A 534 22.19 3.68 -17.48
C PHE A 534 21.03 4.43 -16.83
N LEU A 535 19.80 3.97 -17.01
CA LEU A 535 18.59 4.62 -16.48
C LEU A 535 18.53 4.61 -14.94
N ASN A 536 19.01 3.54 -14.28
CA ASN A 536 19.09 3.51 -12.83
C ASN A 536 20.02 4.60 -12.27
N MET A 537 21.05 5.00 -13.01
CA MET A 537 21.97 6.08 -12.63
C MET A 537 21.43 7.47 -13.04
N LEU A 538 20.71 7.56 -14.17
CA LEU A 538 20.16 8.83 -14.68
C LEU A 538 18.94 9.30 -13.89
N ILE A 539 17.98 8.44 -13.61
CA ILE A 539 16.68 8.80 -12.97
C ILE A 539 16.85 9.61 -11.67
N PRO A 540 17.78 9.27 -10.76
CA PRO A 540 18.00 10.05 -9.54
C PRO A 540 18.49 11.49 -9.78
N LYS A 541 19.17 11.75 -10.90
CA LYS A 541 19.67 13.07 -11.28
C LYS A 541 18.63 13.96 -11.96
N LEU A 542 17.51 13.38 -12.42
CA LEU A 542 16.43 14.12 -13.07
C LEU A 542 15.59 14.86 -12.01
N PRO A 543 15.48 16.20 -12.06
CA PRO A 543 14.65 16.94 -11.13
C PRO A 543 13.18 16.55 -11.25
N SER A 544 12.43 16.76 -10.19
CA SER A 544 10.98 16.73 -10.28
C SER A 544 10.47 18.05 -10.85
N PRO A 545 9.43 18.06 -11.70
CA PRO A 545 8.81 19.30 -12.14
C PRO A 545 8.44 20.16 -10.94
N GLN A 546 8.69 21.46 -11.01
CA GLN A 546 8.27 22.39 -9.97
C GLN A 546 6.75 22.50 -10.00
N GLU A 547 6.12 22.30 -8.88
CA GLU A 547 4.69 22.58 -8.68
C GLU A 547 4.57 23.96 -8.02
N ASP A 548 3.60 24.75 -8.46
CA ASP A 548 3.31 26.06 -7.86
C ASP A 548 2.99 25.90 -6.37
N ASP A 549 3.62 26.73 -5.55
CA ASP A 549 3.44 26.70 -4.09
C ASP A 549 2.21 27.49 -3.69
N LEU A 550 1.12 26.79 -3.41
CA LEU A 550 -0.14 27.34 -2.92
C LEU A 550 -0.09 27.74 -1.42
N SER A 551 1.02 27.49 -0.73
CA SER A 551 1.04 27.60 0.74
C SER A 551 1.05 29.03 1.26
N GLN A 552 1.62 30.02 0.54
CA GLN A 552 1.79 31.38 1.04
C GLN A 552 0.48 32.21 1.10
N GLY A 553 -0.48 31.99 0.20
CA GLY A 553 -1.76 32.75 0.21
C GLY A 553 -2.92 32.07 0.94
N ILE A 554 -2.79 30.78 1.26
CA ILE A 554 -3.84 29.95 1.86
C ILE A 554 -3.79 29.98 3.39
N LEU A 555 -2.60 30.18 3.97
CA LEU A 555 -2.36 30.15 5.41
C LEU A 555 -3.22 31.18 6.17
N ASP A 556 -3.45 32.35 5.58
CA ASP A 556 -4.21 33.44 6.19
C ASP A 556 -5.74 33.31 5.99
N ALA A 557 -6.18 32.33 5.19
CA ALA A 557 -7.58 32.17 4.81
C ALA A 557 -8.34 31.13 5.65
N ILE A 558 -7.70 30.49 6.64
CA ILE A 558 -8.30 29.37 7.41
C ILE A 558 -8.94 29.88 8.69
N ASP A 559 -10.19 29.46 8.93
CA ASP A 559 -10.90 29.62 10.19
C ASP A 559 -10.71 28.37 11.05
N LEU A 560 -9.63 28.33 11.83
CA LEU A 560 -9.30 27.22 12.71
C LEU A 560 -10.35 26.99 13.81
N ASP A 561 -11.07 28.05 14.22
CA ASP A 561 -12.12 27.96 15.24
C ASP A 561 -13.36 27.18 14.75
N SER A 562 -13.49 27.00 13.44
CA SER A 562 -14.59 26.24 12.82
C SER A 562 -14.34 24.74 12.69
N TYR A 563 -13.13 24.26 13.01
CA TYR A 563 -12.79 22.84 12.88
C TYR A 563 -13.51 21.98 13.92
N ARG A 564 -14.10 20.89 13.46
CA ARG A 564 -14.68 19.85 14.31
C ARG A 564 -14.54 18.48 13.66
N VAL A 565 -14.49 17.44 14.44
CA VAL A 565 -14.55 16.04 14.01
C VAL A 565 -15.86 15.41 14.46
N GLU A 566 -16.51 14.72 13.52
CA GLU A 566 -17.75 14.01 13.80
C GLU A 566 -17.61 12.53 13.47
N LYS A 567 -18.09 11.71 14.39
CA LYS A 567 -18.14 10.26 14.22
C LYS A 567 -19.39 9.90 13.42
N ARG A 568 -19.19 9.27 12.25
CA ARG A 568 -20.30 8.64 11.53
C ARG A 568 -20.78 7.38 12.24
N GLU A 569 -21.88 6.81 11.77
CA GLU A 569 -22.36 5.51 12.21
C GLU A 569 -21.32 4.43 11.94
N THR A 570 -21.16 3.50 12.88
CA THR A 570 -20.28 2.34 12.69
C THR A 570 -20.93 1.41 11.70
N ILE A 571 -20.24 1.09 10.60
CA ILE A 571 -20.73 0.26 9.51
C ILE A 571 -19.95 -1.05 9.44
N SER A 572 -20.55 -2.06 8.83
CA SER A 572 -19.86 -3.27 8.43
C SER A 572 -19.58 -3.19 6.94
N LEU A 573 -18.29 -3.19 6.57
CA LEU A 573 -17.89 -3.19 5.16
C LEU A 573 -18.00 -4.60 4.62
N ILE A 574 -18.95 -4.79 3.69
CA ILE A 574 -19.23 -6.11 3.08
C ILE A 574 -18.36 -6.25 1.83
N LEU A 575 -17.56 -7.31 1.79
CA LEU A 575 -16.71 -7.62 0.66
C LEU A 575 -17.42 -8.53 -0.35
N PRO A 576 -17.20 -8.34 -1.66
CA PRO A 576 -17.77 -9.21 -2.68
C PRO A 576 -17.23 -10.63 -2.55
N ASP A 577 -18.10 -11.62 -2.80
CA ASP A 577 -17.78 -13.04 -2.70
C ASP A 577 -17.33 -13.60 -4.06
N GLU A 578 -16.31 -13.00 -4.64
CA GLU A 578 -15.75 -13.33 -5.95
C GLU A 578 -14.23 -13.43 -5.87
N ASP A 579 -13.62 -14.25 -6.75
CA ASP A 579 -12.19 -14.24 -6.94
C ASP A 579 -11.78 -12.95 -7.66
N ALA A 580 -10.66 -12.36 -7.26
CA ALA A 580 -10.20 -11.11 -7.81
C ALA A 580 -9.18 -11.33 -8.93
N GLU A 581 -9.35 -10.63 -10.05
CA GLU A 581 -8.35 -10.59 -11.11
C GLU A 581 -7.48 -9.34 -11.01
N VAL A 582 -6.15 -9.51 -11.08
CA VAL A 582 -5.21 -8.41 -11.18
C VAL A 582 -4.58 -8.40 -12.58
N PRO A 583 -4.41 -7.22 -13.19
CA PRO A 583 -3.79 -7.13 -14.52
C PRO A 583 -2.29 -7.47 -14.43
N PRO A 584 -1.65 -7.83 -15.56
CA PRO A 584 -0.20 -8.00 -15.65
C PRO A 584 0.55 -6.72 -15.27
N VAL A 585 1.87 -6.78 -15.20
CA VAL A 585 2.69 -5.60 -14.86
C VAL A 585 2.40 -4.48 -15.86
N PRO A 586 1.97 -3.28 -15.40
CA PRO A 586 1.68 -2.17 -16.31
C PRO A 586 2.93 -1.78 -17.11
N THR A 587 2.87 -1.93 -18.40
CA THR A 587 3.91 -1.55 -19.35
C THR A 587 3.61 -0.25 -20.09
N SER A 588 2.35 0.22 -20.04
CA SER A 588 1.97 1.52 -20.58
C SER A 588 2.40 2.66 -19.65
N LEU A 589 2.67 3.81 -20.25
CA LEU A 589 2.71 5.09 -19.54
C LEU A 589 1.45 5.23 -18.69
N ALA A 590 1.59 5.75 -17.49
CA ALA A 590 0.43 6.17 -16.70
C ALA A 590 -0.49 6.97 -17.65
N LYS A 591 -1.79 6.61 -17.71
CA LYS A 591 -2.79 7.33 -18.53
C LYS A 591 -2.46 8.80 -18.42
N GLY A 592 -2.26 9.46 -19.58
CA GLY A 592 -1.87 10.86 -19.62
C GLY A 592 -2.69 11.65 -18.61
N LYS A 593 -2.10 12.61 -17.96
CA LYS A 593 -2.82 13.48 -17.01
C LYS A 593 -4.17 13.80 -17.65
N GLN A 594 -5.27 13.46 -16.99
CA GLN A 594 -6.54 14.12 -17.29
C GLN A 594 -6.21 15.62 -17.28
N GLU A 595 -6.57 16.33 -18.35
CA GLU A 595 -6.39 17.78 -18.38
C GLU A 595 -6.80 18.33 -17.02
N PRO A 596 -5.95 19.11 -16.36
CA PRO A 596 -6.26 19.61 -15.03
C PRO A 596 -7.54 20.43 -15.14
N GLU A 597 -8.52 20.14 -14.32
CA GLU A 597 -9.73 20.95 -14.20
C GLU A 597 -9.31 22.26 -13.52
N MET A 598 -8.95 23.26 -14.34
CA MET A 598 -8.49 24.55 -13.86
C MET A 598 -9.69 25.38 -13.39
N ASP A 599 -9.59 25.92 -12.20
CA ASP A 599 -10.60 26.81 -11.64
C ASP A 599 -9.94 27.95 -10.86
N VAL A 600 -10.65 29.05 -10.68
CA VAL A 600 -10.17 30.17 -9.87
C VAL A 600 -10.16 29.77 -8.39
N LEU A 601 -9.17 30.26 -7.64
CA LEU A 601 -9.02 29.90 -6.23
C LEU A 601 -10.30 30.20 -5.43
N SER A 602 -11.00 31.28 -5.73
CA SER A 602 -12.27 31.61 -5.09
C SER A 602 -13.37 30.57 -5.28
N ALA A 603 -13.47 30.00 -6.49
CA ALA A 603 -14.41 28.91 -6.78
C ALA A 603 -14.00 27.62 -6.07
N ILE A 604 -12.71 27.29 -6.06
CA ILE A 604 -12.17 26.14 -5.33
C ILE A 604 -12.42 26.26 -3.83
N LEU A 605 -12.23 27.45 -3.25
CA LEU A 605 -12.52 27.72 -1.84
C LEU A 605 -14.02 27.65 -1.54
N SER A 606 -14.87 28.13 -2.46
CA SER A 606 -16.33 28.02 -2.33
C SER A 606 -16.78 26.57 -2.34
N ASP A 607 -16.37 25.79 -3.34
CA ASP A 607 -16.68 24.37 -3.44
C ASP A 607 -16.17 23.58 -2.23
N PHE A 608 -14.98 23.94 -1.73
CA PHE A 608 -14.40 23.33 -0.55
C PHE A 608 -15.21 23.66 0.71
N ASN A 609 -15.60 24.90 0.90
CA ASN A 609 -16.49 25.31 1.99
C ASN A 609 -17.89 24.69 1.87
N ASP A 610 -18.39 24.48 0.66
CA ASP A 610 -19.67 23.80 0.42
C ASP A 610 -19.61 22.31 0.76
N MET A 611 -18.47 21.67 0.52
CA MET A 611 -18.25 20.25 0.89
C MET A 611 -17.97 20.06 2.39
N PHE A 612 -17.28 20.99 3.02
CA PHE A 612 -16.75 20.85 4.39
C PHE A 612 -17.21 21.97 5.34
N GLY A 613 -17.87 23.01 4.83
CA GLY A 613 -18.34 24.16 5.61
C GLY A 613 -19.64 23.88 6.34
N ASN A 614 -19.72 24.38 7.56
CA ASN A 614 -20.87 24.23 8.44
C ASN A 614 -22.08 25.06 8.02
N ILE A 615 -23.19 24.37 7.75
CA ILE A 615 -24.51 24.94 8.00
C ILE A 615 -24.87 24.46 9.41
N ASP A 616 -25.07 25.41 10.36
CA ASP A 616 -25.56 25.08 11.70
C ASP A 616 -27.02 24.62 11.58
N TRP A 617 -27.19 23.29 11.57
CA TRP A 617 -28.50 22.68 11.58
C TRP A 617 -28.87 22.31 13.02
N ASN A 618 -30.04 22.70 13.50
CA ASN A 618 -30.54 22.30 14.82
C ASN A 618 -30.81 20.80 14.93
N ASP A 619 -30.99 20.09 13.78
CA ASP A 619 -31.17 18.65 13.68
C ASP A 619 -30.46 18.14 12.41
N ALA A 620 -29.12 18.13 12.45
CA ALA A 620 -28.27 17.79 11.30
C ALA A 620 -28.52 16.39 10.76
N ASP A 621 -28.83 15.43 11.62
CA ASP A 621 -29.03 14.03 11.23
C ASP A 621 -30.36 13.84 10.46
N ASN A 622 -31.41 14.54 10.87
CA ASN A 622 -32.69 14.49 10.20
C ASN A 622 -32.62 15.21 8.83
N VAL A 623 -31.96 16.36 8.78
CA VAL A 623 -31.72 17.09 7.53
C VAL A 623 -30.90 16.27 6.55
N ARG A 624 -29.82 15.63 7.01
CA ARG A 624 -28.96 14.77 6.17
C ARG A 624 -29.74 13.60 5.59
N ARG A 625 -30.57 12.94 6.39
CA ARG A 625 -31.45 11.84 5.95
C ARG A 625 -32.42 12.30 4.87
N GLN A 626 -33.06 13.43 5.09
CA GLN A 626 -33.98 14.02 4.11
C GLN A 626 -33.28 14.44 2.80
N ILE A 627 -32.09 15.04 2.87
CA ILE A 627 -31.31 15.37 1.67
C ILE A 627 -30.99 14.10 0.86
N LEU A 628 -30.66 13.00 1.51
CA LEU A 628 -30.39 11.72 0.84
C LEU A 628 -31.65 11.07 0.22
N GLU A 629 -32.84 11.34 0.77
CA GLU A 629 -34.10 10.83 0.27
C GLU A 629 -34.67 11.65 -0.91
N ILE A 630 -34.34 12.95 -0.99
CA ILE A 630 -34.83 13.86 -2.03
C ILE A 630 -34.59 13.36 -3.46
N PRO A 631 -33.39 12.90 -3.86
CA PRO A 631 -33.18 12.35 -5.21
C PRO A 631 -34.12 11.20 -5.53
N GLY A 632 -34.38 10.31 -4.55
CA GLY A 632 -35.33 9.21 -4.69
C GLY A 632 -36.78 9.68 -4.86
N MET A 633 -37.17 10.76 -4.20
CA MET A 633 -38.50 11.37 -4.36
C MET A 633 -38.65 12.03 -5.73
N VAL A 634 -37.66 12.80 -6.17
CA VAL A 634 -37.65 13.46 -7.49
C VAL A 634 -37.66 12.45 -8.62
N SER A 635 -36.88 11.36 -8.51
CA SER A 635 -36.81 10.31 -9.54
C SER A 635 -38.11 9.53 -9.73
N ARG A 636 -39.03 9.53 -8.75
CA ARG A 636 -40.33 8.85 -8.81
C ARG A 636 -41.43 9.69 -9.45
N ASP A 637 -41.19 11.00 -9.65
CA ASP A 637 -42.18 11.88 -10.28
C ASP A 637 -42.35 11.54 -11.76
N GLU A 638 -43.59 11.31 -12.19
CA GLU A 638 -43.92 10.89 -13.57
C GLU A 638 -43.53 11.98 -14.61
N GLN A 639 -43.64 13.26 -14.26
CA GLN A 639 -43.30 14.35 -15.17
C GLN A 639 -41.80 14.40 -15.42
N TYR A 640 -41.00 14.22 -14.36
CA TYR A 640 -39.55 14.14 -14.50
C TYR A 640 -39.12 12.89 -15.27
N GLN A 641 -39.72 11.73 -15.00
CA GLN A 641 -39.44 10.51 -15.76
C GLN A 641 -39.77 10.65 -17.25
N ASN A 642 -40.86 11.32 -17.57
CA ASN A 642 -41.23 11.59 -18.96
C ASN A 642 -40.24 12.57 -19.61
N ALA A 643 -39.80 13.62 -18.93
CA ALA A 643 -38.80 14.56 -19.41
C ALA A 643 -37.45 13.86 -19.66
N MET A 644 -37.00 12.97 -18.76
CA MET A 644 -35.78 12.18 -18.96
C MET A 644 -35.80 11.27 -20.18
N ARG A 645 -36.97 10.71 -20.52
CA ARG A 645 -37.12 9.77 -21.66
C ARG A 645 -37.30 10.47 -23.01
N ASN A 646 -37.95 11.60 -23.02
CA ASN A 646 -38.49 12.18 -24.25
C ASN A 646 -37.96 13.59 -24.56
N SER A 647 -37.20 14.20 -23.66
CA SER A 647 -36.70 15.57 -23.79
C SER A 647 -35.16 15.64 -23.80
N ASP A 648 -34.63 16.80 -24.14
CA ASP A 648 -33.20 17.06 -24.06
C ASP A 648 -32.75 17.28 -22.58
N LYS A 649 -31.41 17.37 -22.40
CA LYS A 649 -30.83 17.53 -21.07
C LYS A 649 -31.30 18.82 -20.38
N GLN A 650 -31.54 19.87 -21.12
CA GLN A 650 -31.92 21.20 -20.59
C GLN A 650 -33.37 21.19 -20.13
N GLU A 651 -34.29 20.59 -20.88
CA GLU A 651 -35.67 20.40 -20.47
C GLU A 651 -35.80 19.44 -19.27
N ALA A 652 -35.08 18.32 -19.29
CA ALA A 652 -35.00 17.40 -18.14
C ALA A 652 -34.48 18.10 -16.88
N ARG A 653 -33.52 19.02 -17.00
CA ARG A 653 -33.03 19.83 -15.90
C ARG A 653 -34.09 20.78 -15.34
N THR A 654 -34.79 21.47 -16.24
CA THR A 654 -35.87 22.41 -15.84
C THR A 654 -37.00 21.66 -15.09
N GLU A 655 -37.34 20.46 -15.56
CA GLU A 655 -38.38 19.67 -14.89
C GLU A 655 -37.87 19.07 -13.56
N SER A 656 -36.60 18.67 -13.46
CA SER A 656 -35.96 18.27 -12.20
C SER A 656 -36.07 19.41 -11.15
N ASP A 657 -35.73 20.62 -11.51
CA ASP A 657 -35.79 21.78 -10.61
C ASP A 657 -37.22 22.08 -10.15
N ARG A 658 -38.20 21.92 -11.04
CA ARG A 658 -39.61 22.10 -10.74
C ARG A 658 -40.14 21.04 -9.78
N VAL A 659 -39.78 19.77 -10.00
CA VAL A 659 -40.17 18.66 -9.14
C VAL A 659 -39.45 18.75 -7.78
N LEU A 660 -38.16 19.10 -7.77
CA LEU A 660 -37.41 19.35 -6.54
C LEU A 660 -38.11 20.41 -5.68
N GLN A 661 -38.56 21.50 -6.29
CA GLN A 661 -39.29 22.54 -5.56
C GLN A 661 -40.59 21.99 -4.91
N LYS A 662 -41.35 21.13 -5.61
CA LYS A 662 -42.55 20.48 -5.05
C LYS A 662 -42.19 19.55 -3.88
N VAL A 663 -41.09 18.76 -4.02
CA VAL A 663 -40.62 17.87 -2.97
C VAL A 663 -40.20 18.65 -1.73
N ILE A 664 -39.44 19.75 -1.87
CA ILE A 664 -39.04 20.61 -0.76
C ILE A 664 -40.26 21.21 -0.05
N PHE A 665 -41.29 21.62 -0.79
CA PHE A 665 -42.55 22.09 -0.19
C PHE A 665 -43.26 20.98 0.58
N SER A 666 -43.21 19.73 0.12
CA SER A 666 -43.85 18.59 0.79
C SER A 666 -43.21 18.23 2.13
N ILE A 667 -41.90 18.46 2.27
CA ILE A 667 -41.15 18.17 3.50
C ILE A 667 -41.06 19.36 4.47
N MET A 668 -41.68 20.48 4.12
CA MET A 668 -41.68 21.71 4.95
C MET A 668 -42.19 21.47 6.37
N ALA A 669 -43.22 20.61 6.52
CA ALA A 669 -43.82 20.30 7.82
C ALA A 669 -42.86 19.46 8.71
N ASP A 670 -42.02 18.67 8.10
CA ASP A 670 -41.08 17.76 8.79
C ASP A 670 -39.71 18.42 9.05
N ASN A 671 -39.34 19.41 8.22
CA ASN A 671 -38.08 20.13 8.36
C ASN A 671 -38.16 21.57 7.82
N MET A 672 -38.59 22.47 8.69
CA MET A 672 -38.71 23.92 8.40
C MET A 672 -37.35 24.55 8.07
N GLU A 673 -36.26 24.04 8.61
CA GLU A 673 -34.92 24.57 8.45
C GLU A 673 -34.37 24.28 7.06
N LEU A 674 -34.52 23.05 6.58
CA LEU A 674 -34.16 22.67 5.21
C LEU A 674 -34.95 23.47 4.19
N PHE A 675 -36.26 23.65 4.42
CA PHE A 675 -37.11 24.51 3.59
C PHE A 675 -36.63 25.94 3.55
N LYS A 676 -36.28 26.52 4.71
CA LYS A 676 -35.77 27.87 4.84
C LYS A 676 -34.46 28.07 4.11
N GLN A 677 -33.51 27.13 4.27
CA GLN A 677 -32.24 27.19 3.56
C GLN A 677 -32.44 27.11 2.03
N TYR A 678 -33.30 26.22 1.56
CA TYR A 678 -33.60 26.14 0.12
C TYR A 678 -34.26 27.39 -0.44
N THR A 679 -35.07 28.08 0.37
CA THR A 679 -35.79 29.29 -0.06
C THR A 679 -34.92 30.54 0.01
N ASP A 680 -34.16 30.71 1.09
CA ASP A 680 -33.46 31.95 1.43
C ASP A 680 -32.00 31.96 0.94
N ASN A 681 -31.36 30.75 0.79
CA ASN A 681 -29.98 30.63 0.39
C ASN A 681 -29.89 30.17 -1.08
N LYS A 682 -29.55 31.11 -1.98
CA LYS A 682 -29.45 30.83 -3.43
C LYS A 682 -28.39 29.77 -3.77
N ASP A 683 -27.29 29.73 -3.03
CA ASP A 683 -26.17 28.83 -3.29
C ASP A 683 -26.54 27.43 -2.83
N PHE A 684 -27.17 27.29 -1.67
CA PHE A 684 -27.72 26.01 -1.22
C PHE A 684 -28.78 25.47 -2.18
N LYS A 685 -29.68 26.30 -2.66
CA LYS A 685 -30.69 25.95 -3.66
C LYS A 685 -30.03 25.42 -4.93
N LYS A 686 -29.03 26.14 -5.45
CA LYS A 686 -28.28 25.72 -6.65
C LYS A 686 -27.55 24.39 -6.44
N TRP A 687 -26.85 24.27 -5.33
CA TRP A 687 -26.13 23.05 -4.95
C TRP A 687 -27.08 21.84 -4.87
N LEU A 688 -28.20 21.97 -4.16
CA LEU A 688 -29.15 20.86 -4.03
C LEU A 688 -29.80 20.49 -5.38
N SER A 689 -30.08 21.48 -6.23
CA SER A 689 -30.58 21.25 -7.59
C SER A 689 -29.55 20.52 -8.44
N ASP A 690 -28.28 20.91 -8.37
CA ASP A 690 -27.19 20.23 -9.08
C ASP A 690 -26.99 18.82 -8.59
N LEU A 691 -26.95 18.59 -7.27
CA LEU A 691 -26.85 17.27 -6.67
C LEU A 691 -27.97 16.35 -7.13
N VAL A 692 -29.21 16.77 -6.99
CA VAL A 692 -30.39 15.97 -7.35
C VAL A 692 -30.40 15.62 -8.84
N PHE A 693 -30.11 16.58 -9.70
CA PHE A 693 -30.06 16.35 -11.14
C PHE A 693 -28.92 15.39 -11.53
N ASN A 694 -27.72 15.56 -10.98
CA ASN A 694 -26.59 14.69 -11.30
C ASN A 694 -26.79 13.24 -10.83
N VAL A 695 -27.45 13.05 -9.68
CA VAL A 695 -27.77 11.73 -9.14
C VAL A 695 -28.89 11.05 -9.93
N THR A 696 -29.89 11.81 -10.37
CA THR A 696 -31.10 11.24 -10.98
C THR A 696 -31.04 11.16 -12.51
N TYR A 697 -30.24 12.03 -13.17
CA TYR A 697 -30.13 12.07 -14.63
C TYR A 697 -29.12 11.03 -15.15
N ASN A 698 -29.62 9.99 -15.81
CA ASN A 698 -28.79 8.95 -16.43
C ASN A 698 -28.93 8.98 -17.97
N LYS A 699 -27.82 9.21 -18.68
CA LYS A 699 -27.74 9.23 -20.14
C LYS A 699 -28.21 7.95 -20.86
N ALA A 700 -28.31 6.83 -20.13
CA ALA A 700 -28.69 5.52 -20.68
C ALA A 700 -30.19 5.21 -20.64
N GLY A 701 -31.03 6.15 -20.15
CA GLY A 701 -32.49 5.95 -20.15
C GLY A 701 -33.03 4.88 -19.23
N GLN A 702 -32.26 4.38 -18.26
CA GLN A 702 -32.77 3.48 -17.23
C GLN A 702 -33.12 4.27 -15.96
N PRO A 703 -34.37 4.13 -15.46
CA PRO A 703 -34.75 4.78 -14.22
C PRO A 703 -33.96 4.19 -13.05
N TYR A 704 -33.44 5.04 -12.18
CA TYR A 704 -32.86 4.65 -10.88
C TYR A 704 -33.90 3.89 -10.07
N MET A 705 -33.79 2.59 -10.01
CA MET A 705 -34.55 1.77 -9.07
C MET A 705 -33.83 1.82 -7.72
N GLY A 706 -34.25 2.74 -6.86
CA GLY A 706 -33.84 2.75 -5.46
C GLY A 706 -34.12 1.36 -4.87
N ARG A 707 -33.11 0.73 -4.29
CA ARG A 707 -33.29 -0.52 -3.54
C ARG A 707 -34.29 -0.23 -2.42
N SER A 708 -35.46 -0.83 -2.53
CA SER A 708 -36.42 -0.90 -1.44
C SER A 708 -35.75 -1.66 -0.28
N SER A 709 -35.68 -1.02 0.86
CA SER A 709 -35.37 -1.64 2.14
C SER A 709 -36.32 -2.82 2.40
N GLN A 710 -35.78 -4.02 2.44
CA GLN A 710 -36.28 -5.13 3.24
C GLN A 710 -35.19 -5.51 4.25
#